data_d275071b53c78f109a76939a4f68e93b
#
_entry.id   d275071b53c78f109a76939a4f68e93b
#
_cell.length_a   1.000
_cell.length_b   1.000
_cell.length_c   1.000
_cell.angle_alpha   90.00
_cell.angle_beta   90.00
_cell.angle_gamma   90.00
#
_symmetry.space_group_name_H-M   'P 1'
#
loop_
_entity.id
_entity.type
_entity.pdbx_description
1 polymer ?
#
loop_
_entity_poly.entity_id
_entity_poly.type
_entity_poly.pdbx_seq_one_letter_code
_entity_poly.pdbx_strand_id
1 'polypeptide(L)'
;CGYGRGSVSGSIIAYLLGITQMNSVKFGLNFFRFMNPDRVSNADIDTDYSEVDRAKVKRFLLQDHLNLDNINCSEIITFNTIATKGAIKDVARAMEMPASQAQEISNQIVDDIIPDELRKQYPELFEYVDIVSGTIMSIGSHPSGVLVTDEDISSNIGTCTLATSEYPVSMLNMKELDDLMYVKLDILGLDGCGVINETCRLAGIERLTPDNVNLEDEEVWKSIRDDTTLIFQWESESAQAYLKKFMSDETIKSVKRYIPDFSYIKWFSFGNGLIRPACASYRDEVANGIFATNGLKELDDFLAPTMGRVAMQEDIMQFLVKFCGYSQAESDIVRRGIAKKKGTEKLLPEIERRFIEYTKEHYDVPESKSAEVIKPFLQTILDASSYAFSWNHSDAYSCIGYINGYLRYYYPLEFLTSAFNTFSDNAVKTQAITQYAKKRGINIKAPKFGHSQNVYVCDKKTNTIYKGLDSIKSMQTIAADIMNEIYAQEPKDFIDVLFLCESVKIDGKRINSKSMDILVDIGFFSEYGNINTLKRTRYWYDKFAKRKTIKKDDCEDWLIDIIRPNAGKETEKQFSDIDKPQLLRDIDNVLPPQDDNIQLLIKKQIELLGYVDVENHQVDMDEYIVQKVHKDKWGRIWLDLFHLSSNQSFEYKCEAKWYNRLPCVQNDLLKVAFRSKEKVKLVGEDANGKKQWMKSGEFENIVNCYEIIKE
;
A
#
# COMPACT_ATOMS: atom_id res chain seq x y z
N CYS A 1 -15.49 10.09 2.76
CA CYS A 1 -15.15 9.05 3.77
C CYS A 1 -15.29 7.65 3.18
N GLY A 2 -14.73 6.65 3.87
CA GLY A 2 -14.92 5.24 3.58
C GLY A 2 -16.36 4.77 3.81
N TYR A 3 -16.60 3.48 3.54
CA TYR A 3 -17.98 2.95 3.68
C TYR A 3 -18.35 2.68 5.14
N GLY A 4 -17.39 2.43 5.99
CA GLY A 4 -17.53 2.22 7.44
C GLY A 4 -16.32 1.50 8.02
N ARG A 5 -16.09 1.72 9.31
CA ARG A 5 -14.98 1.10 10.03
C ARG A 5 -15.43 0.71 11.44
N GLY A 6 -14.94 -0.43 11.92
CA GLY A 6 -15.23 -0.86 13.28
C GLY A 6 -16.72 -1.09 13.53
N SER A 7 -17.14 -0.77 14.73
CA SER A 7 -18.50 -1.05 15.20
C SER A 7 -19.54 -0.06 14.69
N VAL A 8 -19.17 1.18 14.33
CA VAL A 8 -20.10 2.22 13.88
C VAL A 8 -20.88 1.85 12.62
N SER A 9 -20.36 0.96 11.80
CA SER A 9 -21.07 0.41 10.64
C SER A 9 -22.40 -0.26 11.00
N GLY A 10 -22.59 -0.68 12.25
CA GLY A 10 -23.85 -1.25 12.75
C GLY A 10 -24.94 -0.20 13.03
N SER A 11 -24.67 1.10 12.90
CA SER A 11 -25.60 2.17 13.18
C SER A 11 -26.32 2.68 11.94
N ILE A 12 -27.65 2.50 11.89
CA ILE A 12 -28.47 3.10 10.83
C ILE A 12 -28.49 4.64 10.91
N ILE A 13 -28.37 5.19 12.13
CA ILE A 13 -28.29 6.65 12.33
C ILE A 13 -27.00 7.20 11.73
N ALA A 14 -25.87 6.53 11.95
CA ALA A 14 -24.60 6.91 11.35
C ALA A 14 -24.64 6.85 9.80
N TYR A 15 -25.37 5.87 9.24
CA TYR A 15 -25.61 5.79 7.80
C TYR A 15 -26.47 6.96 7.30
N LEU A 16 -27.60 7.27 7.96
CA LEU A 16 -28.49 8.38 7.58
C LEU A 16 -27.82 9.75 7.70
N LEU A 17 -26.89 9.91 8.64
CA LEU A 17 -26.08 11.12 8.82
C LEU A 17 -24.88 11.19 7.82
N GLY A 18 -24.66 10.16 7.01
CA GLY A 18 -23.52 10.10 6.08
C GLY A 18 -22.16 9.86 6.72
N ILE A 19 -22.11 9.50 8.02
CA ILE A 19 -20.88 9.11 8.72
C ILE A 19 -20.36 7.78 8.17
N THR A 20 -21.28 6.84 7.91
CA THR A 20 -21.00 5.60 7.19
C THR A 20 -21.80 5.52 5.89
N GLN A 21 -21.43 4.61 4.99
CA GLN A 21 -22.18 4.31 3.75
C GLN A 21 -22.64 2.85 3.74
N MET A 22 -22.71 2.24 4.91
CA MET A 22 -23.23 0.89 5.13
C MET A 22 -24.64 0.99 5.70
N ASN A 23 -25.63 0.61 4.90
CA ASN A 23 -27.00 0.46 5.38
C ASN A 23 -27.05 -0.75 6.33
N SER A 24 -26.95 -0.51 7.65
CA SER A 24 -26.85 -1.57 8.65
C SER A 24 -28.04 -2.53 8.67
N VAL A 25 -29.22 -2.05 8.29
CA VAL A 25 -30.43 -2.89 8.18
C VAL A 25 -30.34 -3.84 6.99
N LYS A 26 -29.95 -3.31 5.79
CA LYS A 26 -29.77 -4.10 4.56
C LYS A 26 -28.70 -5.20 4.74
N PHE A 27 -27.63 -4.88 5.45
CA PHE A 27 -26.51 -5.81 5.70
C PHE A 27 -26.70 -6.65 6.97
N GLY A 28 -27.77 -6.47 7.74
CA GLY A 28 -28.03 -7.23 8.99
C GLY A 28 -26.97 -7.00 10.07
N LEU A 29 -26.40 -5.81 10.16
CA LEU A 29 -25.34 -5.47 11.10
C LEU A 29 -25.89 -5.22 12.49
N ASN A 30 -25.09 -5.56 13.53
CA ASN A 30 -25.54 -5.51 14.92
C ASN A 30 -25.26 -4.14 15.54
N PHE A 31 -26.35 -3.40 15.92
CA PHE A 31 -26.26 -2.11 16.57
C PHE A 31 -25.67 -2.19 17.99
N PHE A 32 -26.02 -3.23 18.78
CA PHE A 32 -25.55 -3.38 20.18
C PHE A 32 -24.04 -3.62 20.27
N ARG A 33 -23.41 -4.02 19.17
CA ARG A 33 -21.95 -4.05 19.06
C ARG A 33 -21.33 -2.67 19.03
N PHE A 34 -22.03 -1.66 18.51
CA PHE A 34 -21.62 -0.26 18.45
C PHE A 34 -21.98 0.46 19.75
N MET A 35 -23.28 0.54 20.09
CA MET A 35 -23.77 1.20 21.29
C MET A 35 -24.61 0.24 22.14
N ASN A 36 -24.38 0.28 23.43
CA ASN A 36 -25.05 -0.57 24.40
C ASN A 36 -25.48 0.28 25.60
N PRO A 37 -26.78 0.35 25.96
CA PRO A 37 -27.27 1.17 27.06
C PRO A 37 -26.70 0.76 28.41
N ASP A 38 -26.33 -0.50 28.59
CA ASP A 38 -25.76 -1.03 29.83
C ASP A 38 -24.24 -0.79 29.95
N ARG A 39 -23.66 -0.11 28.97
CA ARG A 39 -22.24 0.18 28.91
C ARG A 39 -21.99 1.67 29.13
N VAL A 40 -21.25 1.99 30.20
CA VAL A 40 -20.75 3.35 30.44
C VAL A 40 -19.46 3.57 29.63
N SER A 41 -19.61 4.07 28.42
CA SER A 41 -18.50 4.52 27.57
C SER A 41 -19.03 5.33 26.40
N ASN A 42 -18.24 6.28 25.91
CA ASN A 42 -18.56 6.98 24.67
C ASN A 42 -18.61 6.04 23.47
N ALA A 43 -19.35 6.44 22.43
CA ALA A 43 -19.31 5.78 21.14
C ALA A 43 -17.94 6.00 20.48
N ASP A 44 -17.37 4.95 19.94
CA ASP A 44 -16.11 4.99 19.18
C ASP A 44 -16.44 5.10 17.69
N ILE A 45 -16.16 6.27 17.11
CA ILE A 45 -16.50 6.58 15.72
C ILE A 45 -15.23 6.71 14.90
N ASP A 46 -14.89 5.60 14.26
CA ASP A 46 -13.78 5.52 13.33
C ASP A 46 -14.23 5.89 11.91
N THR A 47 -13.47 6.73 11.22
CA THR A 47 -13.76 7.11 9.84
C THR A 47 -12.52 7.01 8.96
N ASP A 48 -12.68 6.39 7.78
CA ASP A 48 -11.62 6.24 6.79
C ASP A 48 -11.70 7.33 5.74
N TYR A 49 -10.56 7.89 5.37
CA TYR A 49 -10.43 8.88 4.30
C TYR A 49 -9.24 8.55 3.38
N SER A 50 -9.24 9.08 2.16
CA SER A 50 -8.00 9.19 1.40
C SER A 50 -7.02 10.10 2.15
N GLU A 51 -5.70 9.95 1.94
CA GLU A 51 -4.72 10.83 2.63
C GLU A 51 -4.96 12.32 2.34
N VAL A 52 -5.35 12.66 1.11
CA VAL A 52 -5.68 14.03 0.72
C VAL A 52 -6.91 14.56 1.47
N ASP A 53 -7.97 13.76 1.57
CA ASP A 53 -9.20 14.18 2.24
C ASP A 53 -9.02 14.16 3.77
N ARG A 54 -8.23 13.24 4.29
CA ARG A 54 -7.85 13.19 5.70
C ARG A 54 -7.18 14.49 6.14
N ALA A 55 -6.20 14.98 5.37
CA ALA A 55 -5.54 16.25 5.64
C ALA A 55 -6.53 17.42 5.66
N LYS A 56 -7.49 17.46 4.72
CA LYS A 56 -8.54 18.50 4.69
C LYS A 56 -9.45 18.43 5.91
N VAL A 57 -9.88 17.22 6.31
CA VAL A 57 -10.76 17.03 7.47
C VAL A 57 -10.04 17.41 8.77
N LYS A 58 -8.77 17.00 8.94
CA LYS A 58 -7.96 17.42 10.08
C LYS A 58 -7.80 18.94 10.13
N ARG A 59 -7.48 19.56 9.01
CA ARG A 59 -7.37 21.02 8.93
C ARG A 59 -8.70 21.70 9.29
N PHE A 60 -9.81 21.23 8.76
CA PHE A 60 -11.14 21.77 9.08
C PHE A 60 -11.40 21.71 10.61
N LEU A 61 -11.15 20.58 11.24
CA LEU A 61 -11.38 20.40 12.68
C LEU A 61 -10.42 21.21 13.55
N LEU A 62 -9.14 21.29 13.18
CA LEU A 62 -8.10 21.86 14.03
C LEU A 62 -7.84 23.35 13.77
N GLN A 63 -8.29 23.90 12.64
CA GLN A 63 -8.01 25.27 12.24
C GLN A 63 -9.25 26.03 11.71
N ASP A 64 -10.04 25.44 10.78
CA ASP A 64 -11.06 26.16 10.01
C ASP A 64 -12.46 26.12 10.66
N HIS A 65 -12.64 25.38 11.78
CA HIS A 65 -13.92 25.17 12.47
C HIS A 65 -14.49 26.40 13.20
N LEU A 66 -13.80 27.52 13.15
CA LEU A 66 -14.09 28.77 13.87
C LEU A 66 -15.53 29.33 13.70
N ASN A 67 -16.35 28.73 12.82
CA ASN A 67 -17.77 29.05 12.65
C ASN A 67 -18.71 28.11 13.43
N LEU A 68 -18.19 27.15 14.16
CA LEU A 68 -18.95 26.27 15.02
C LEU A 68 -18.80 26.80 16.46
N ASP A 69 -19.82 27.52 16.94
CA ASP A 69 -19.82 28.08 18.29
C ASP A 69 -19.60 26.98 19.33
N ASN A 70 -18.68 27.21 20.26
CA ASN A 70 -18.37 26.35 21.40
C ASN A 70 -17.79 24.96 21.09
N ILE A 71 -17.08 24.79 19.98
CA ILE A 71 -16.32 23.55 19.72
C ILE A 71 -14.83 23.85 19.75
N ASN A 72 -14.10 23.11 20.58
CA ASN A 72 -12.66 23.15 20.71
C ASN A 72 -12.05 21.82 20.24
N CYS A 73 -11.01 21.85 19.47
CA CYS A 73 -10.33 20.67 18.95
C CYS A 73 -8.82 20.74 19.17
N SER A 74 -8.19 19.60 19.43
CA SER A 74 -6.75 19.45 19.46
C SER A 74 -6.32 18.08 19.00
N GLU A 75 -5.06 17.93 18.57
CA GLU A 75 -4.44 16.61 18.46
C GLU A 75 -4.27 16.00 19.86
N ILE A 76 -4.08 14.68 19.91
CA ILE A 76 -3.93 13.92 21.15
C ILE A 76 -2.46 13.52 21.30
N ILE A 77 -1.89 13.73 22.51
CA ILE A 77 -0.50 13.34 22.78
C ILE A 77 -0.34 11.82 22.77
N THR A 78 0.83 11.38 22.30
CA THR A 78 1.26 9.99 22.44
C THR A 78 2.65 9.92 23.09
N PHE A 79 2.81 8.95 23.97
CA PHE A 79 4.08 8.62 24.58
C PHE A 79 4.63 7.35 23.91
N ASN A 80 5.68 7.51 23.11
CA ASN A 80 6.36 6.37 22.49
C ASN A 80 7.28 5.74 23.54
N THR A 81 6.94 4.55 23.98
CA THR A 81 7.71 3.81 24.99
C THR A 81 8.59 2.74 24.36
N ILE A 82 9.63 2.35 25.09
CA ILE A 82 10.48 1.23 24.69
C ILE A 82 9.68 -0.07 24.88
N ALA A 83 9.37 -0.75 23.77
CA ALA A 83 8.77 -2.09 23.80
C ALA A 83 9.83 -3.14 24.17
N THR A 84 9.40 -4.29 24.71
CA THR A 84 10.28 -5.38 25.18
C THR A 84 11.36 -5.78 24.16
N LYS A 85 11.00 -5.97 22.89
CA LYS A 85 11.98 -6.30 21.83
C LYS A 85 12.99 -5.18 21.55
N GLY A 86 12.57 -3.93 21.71
CA GLY A 86 13.44 -2.77 21.62
C GLY A 86 14.40 -2.70 22.81
N ALA A 87 13.86 -2.86 24.03
CA ALA A 87 14.62 -2.89 25.26
C ALA A 87 15.73 -3.94 25.23
N ILE A 88 15.42 -5.17 24.76
CA ILE A 88 16.42 -6.24 24.58
C ILE A 88 17.58 -5.79 23.70
N LYS A 89 17.30 -5.13 22.56
CA LYS A 89 18.36 -4.69 21.64
C LYS A 89 19.19 -3.54 22.21
N ASP A 90 18.53 -2.61 22.90
CA ASP A 90 19.21 -1.46 23.48
C ASP A 90 20.07 -1.83 24.69
N VAL A 91 19.56 -2.68 25.59
CA VAL A 91 20.31 -3.21 26.75
C VAL A 91 21.45 -4.11 26.26
N ALA A 92 21.19 -5.03 25.32
CA ALA A 92 22.23 -5.89 24.74
C ALA A 92 23.37 -5.06 24.11
N ARG A 93 23.03 -3.96 23.43
CA ARG A 93 24.03 -3.03 22.88
C ARG A 93 24.85 -2.35 23.98
N ALA A 94 24.19 -1.92 25.07
CA ALA A 94 24.87 -1.32 26.22
C ALA A 94 25.77 -2.31 26.96
N MET A 95 25.42 -3.61 26.95
CA MET A 95 26.21 -4.72 27.49
C MET A 95 27.25 -5.25 26.48
N GLU A 96 27.47 -4.59 25.36
CA GLU A 96 28.39 -4.98 24.28
C GLU A 96 28.12 -6.41 23.72
N MET A 97 26.87 -6.87 23.82
CA MET A 97 26.46 -8.16 23.28
C MET A 97 26.39 -8.10 21.74
N PRO A 98 26.77 -9.13 21.00
CA PRO A 98 26.66 -9.17 19.55
C PRO A 98 25.21 -8.95 19.06
N ALA A 99 25.04 -8.09 18.07
CA ALA A 99 23.71 -7.75 17.52
C ALA A 99 22.93 -8.98 16.99
N SER A 100 23.63 -9.99 16.46
CA SER A 100 23.03 -11.27 16.04
C SER A 100 22.41 -12.03 17.22
N GLN A 101 23.09 -12.06 18.36
CA GLN A 101 22.59 -12.70 19.56
C GLN A 101 21.39 -11.96 20.16
N ALA A 102 21.44 -10.63 20.21
CA ALA A 102 20.30 -9.79 20.64
C ALA A 102 19.08 -10.03 19.73
N GLN A 103 19.31 -10.17 18.42
CA GLN A 103 18.22 -10.47 17.47
C GLN A 103 17.65 -11.87 17.67
N GLU A 104 18.48 -12.90 17.94
CA GLU A 104 18.02 -14.26 18.23
C GLU A 104 17.17 -14.31 19.50
N ILE A 105 17.57 -13.61 20.57
CA ILE A 105 16.81 -13.49 21.82
C ILE A 105 15.47 -12.78 21.52
N SER A 106 15.52 -11.64 20.83
CA SER A 106 14.32 -10.86 20.48
C SER A 106 13.31 -11.65 19.63
N ASN A 107 13.77 -12.54 18.76
CA ASN A 107 12.89 -13.36 17.92
C ASN A 107 12.11 -14.42 18.70
N GLN A 108 12.57 -14.80 19.89
CA GLN A 108 11.90 -15.78 20.76
C GLN A 108 10.78 -15.14 21.61
N ILE A 109 10.69 -13.80 21.62
CA ILE A 109 9.62 -13.09 22.32
C ILE A 109 8.37 -13.05 21.43
N VAL A 110 7.27 -13.57 21.94
CA VAL A 110 5.96 -13.56 21.29
C VAL A 110 4.98 -12.83 22.20
N ASP A 111 4.24 -11.89 21.65
CA ASP A 111 3.24 -11.08 22.40
C ASP A 111 3.78 -10.45 23.70
N ASP A 112 5.03 -9.95 23.65
CA ASP A 112 5.78 -9.39 24.79
C ASP A 112 5.98 -10.35 25.96
N ILE A 113 5.71 -11.64 25.79
CA ILE A 113 5.95 -12.67 26.80
C ILE A 113 7.38 -13.18 26.68
N ILE A 114 8.16 -13.03 27.75
CA ILE A 114 9.52 -13.49 27.85
C ILE A 114 9.51 -14.91 28.42
N PRO A 115 9.98 -15.94 27.68
CA PRO A 115 10.10 -17.31 28.17
C PRO A 115 10.98 -17.41 29.43
N ASP A 116 10.57 -18.21 30.40
CA ASP A 116 11.31 -18.39 31.65
C ASP A 116 12.73 -18.96 31.42
N GLU A 117 12.92 -19.79 30.38
CA GLU A 117 14.23 -20.30 30.01
C GLU A 117 15.18 -19.17 29.59
N LEU A 118 14.70 -18.20 28.84
CA LEU A 118 15.50 -17.04 28.43
C LEU A 118 15.89 -16.18 29.64
N ARG A 119 14.96 -15.95 30.58
CA ARG A 119 15.27 -15.23 31.83
C ARG A 119 16.35 -15.95 32.66
N LYS A 120 16.32 -17.27 32.69
CA LYS A 120 17.35 -18.07 33.38
C LYS A 120 18.70 -18.02 32.64
N GLN A 121 18.68 -18.00 31.33
CA GLN A 121 19.89 -17.99 30.50
C GLN A 121 20.60 -16.63 30.49
N TYR A 122 19.81 -15.53 30.53
CA TYR A 122 20.33 -14.17 30.47
C TYR A 122 19.74 -13.28 31.60
N PRO A 123 19.99 -13.63 32.89
CA PRO A 123 19.33 -12.97 34.03
C PRO A 123 19.64 -11.46 34.09
N GLU A 124 20.90 -11.08 33.93
CA GLU A 124 21.32 -9.68 33.94
C GLU A 124 20.73 -8.86 32.81
N LEU A 125 20.66 -9.41 31.60
CA LEU A 125 20.02 -8.76 30.45
C LEU A 125 18.55 -8.41 30.78
N PHE A 126 17.80 -9.40 31.30
CA PHE A 126 16.38 -9.21 31.55
C PHE A 126 16.08 -8.38 32.80
N GLU A 127 16.99 -8.30 33.74
CA GLU A 127 16.89 -7.34 34.86
C GLU A 127 16.87 -5.90 34.34
N TYR A 128 17.80 -5.54 33.45
CA TYR A 128 17.83 -4.21 32.84
C TYR A 128 16.70 -4.02 31.82
N VAL A 129 16.32 -5.05 31.08
CA VAL A 129 15.17 -4.99 30.14
C VAL A 129 13.89 -4.65 30.89
N ASP A 130 13.65 -5.23 32.06
CA ASP A 130 12.46 -4.95 32.87
C ASP A 130 12.46 -3.49 33.40
N ILE A 131 13.62 -2.91 33.68
CA ILE A 131 13.76 -1.52 34.10
C ILE A 131 13.52 -0.55 32.94
N VAL A 132 14.04 -0.87 31.75
CA VAL A 132 14.03 0.03 30.58
C VAL A 132 12.70 -0.08 29.82
N SER A 133 12.06 -1.24 29.83
CA SER A 133 10.77 -1.45 29.15
C SER A 133 9.71 -0.51 29.69
N GLY A 134 8.94 0.09 28.79
CA GLY A 134 7.89 1.05 29.14
C GLY A 134 8.39 2.48 29.41
N THR A 135 9.70 2.72 29.42
CA THR A 135 10.25 4.08 29.54
C THR A 135 9.90 4.91 28.31
N ILE A 136 9.47 6.17 28.54
CA ILE A 136 9.14 7.09 27.45
C ILE A 136 10.41 7.51 26.73
N MET A 137 10.47 7.22 25.42
CA MET A 137 11.56 7.63 24.54
C MET A 137 11.31 8.98 23.86
N SER A 138 10.08 9.19 23.43
CA SER A 138 9.70 10.41 22.73
C SER A 138 8.22 10.71 22.92
N ILE A 139 7.90 11.96 22.71
CA ILE A 139 6.53 12.47 22.73
C ILE A 139 6.17 12.82 21.28
N GLY A 140 4.98 12.43 20.86
CA GLY A 140 4.42 12.72 19.55
C GLY A 140 2.94 13.06 19.63
N SER A 141 2.33 13.34 18.49
CA SER A 141 0.87 13.42 18.37
C SER A 141 0.30 12.09 17.82
N HIS A 142 -0.91 11.76 18.23
CA HIS A 142 -1.62 10.59 17.71
C HIS A 142 -1.92 10.78 16.23
N PRO A 143 -1.63 9.81 15.36
CA PRO A 143 -1.72 10.00 13.91
C PRO A 143 -3.15 10.26 13.41
N SER A 144 -4.17 9.71 14.08
CA SER A 144 -5.58 9.78 13.65
C SER A 144 -6.50 10.46 14.65
N GLY A 145 -6.20 10.41 15.94
CA GLY A 145 -7.10 10.89 17.00
C GLY A 145 -7.15 12.42 17.07
N VAL A 146 -8.37 12.96 17.10
CA VAL A 146 -8.66 14.36 17.35
C VAL A 146 -9.61 14.45 18.55
N LEU A 147 -9.21 15.18 19.57
CA LEU A 147 -10.08 15.53 20.69
C LEU A 147 -11.08 16.60 20.27
N VAL A 148 -12.35 16.40 20.59
CA VAL A 148 -13.43 17.35 20.33
C VAL A 148 -14.21 17.58 21.62
N THR A 149 -14.37 18.82 22.06
CA THR A 149 -15.09 19.19 23.27
C THR A 149 -15.68 20.59 23.16
N ASP A 150 -16.67 20.90 23.97
CA ASP A 150 -17.21 22.25 24.19
C ASP A 150 -16.47 23.03 25.29
N GLU A 151 -15.54 22.39 25.97
CA GLU A 151 -14.72 23.00 27.03
C GLU A 151 -13.44 23.63 26.44
N ASP A 152 -12.88 24.62 27.16
CA ASP A 152 -11.55 25.16 26.85
C ASP A 152 -10.46 24.12 27.19
N ILE A 153 -9.91 23.52 26.15
CA ILE A 153 -8.87 22.48 26.26
C ILE A 153 -7.64 23.00 27.03
N SER A 154 -7.24 24.24 26.75
CA SER A 154 -6.04 24.83 27.35
C SER A 154 -6.16 24.96 28.87
N SER A 155 -7.33 25.32 29.34
CA SER A 155 -7.59 25.50 30.78
C SER A 155 -7.88 24.20 31.54
N ASN A 156 -8.62 23.27 30.90
CA ASN A 156 -9.13 22.08 31.58
C ASN A 156 -8.21 20.86 31.45
N ILE A 157 -7.55 20.71 30.28
CA ILE A 157 -6.68 19.56 29.94
C ILE A 157 -5.21 19.98 29.86
N GLY A 158 -4.97 21.22 29.41
CA GLY A 158 -3.67 21.69 29.01
C GLY A 158 -3.31 21.32 27.58
N THR A 159 -2.53 22.16 26.93
CA THR A 159 -2.01 21.94 25.59
C THR A 159 -0.52 22.15 25.54
N CYS A 160 0.17 21.48 24.62
CA CYS A 160 1.56 21.70 24.31
C CYS A 160 1.75 21.84 22.78
N THR A 161 2.91 22.40 22.40
CA THR A 161 3.33 22.49 21.01
C THR A 161 4.44 21.48 20.76
N LEU A 162 4.33 20.69 19.71
CA LEU A 162 5.34 19.73 19.30
C LEU A 162 5.96 20.18 17.98
N ALA A 163 7.27 19.98 17.83
CA ALA A 163 7.97 20.29 16.58
C ALA A 163 7.46 19.49 15.36
N THR A 164 6.78 18.37 15.61
CA THR A 164 6.21 17.46 14.61
C THR A 164 4.73 17.72 14.31
N SER A 165 4.12 18.74 14.94
CA SER A 165 2.71 19.09 14.73
C SER A 165 2.53 20.59 14.51
N GLU A 166 1.70 20.96 13.54
CA GLU A 166 1.29 22.33 13.26
C GLU A 166 0.15 22.79 14.19
N TYR A 167 -0.47 21.87 14.94
CA TYR A 167 -1.65 22.11 15.75
C TYR A 167 -1.37 21.93 17.25
N PRO A 168 -2.17 22.55 18.13
CA PRO A 168 -2.10 22.29 19.57
C PRO A 168 -2.36 20.79 19.87
N VAL A 169 -1.59 20.25 20.81
CA VAL A 169 -1.67 18.85 21.22
C VAL A 169 -2.11 18.79 22.67
N SER A 170 -3.17 18.04 23.01
CA SER A 170 -3.64 17.86 24.38
C SER A 170 -2.58 17.17 25.26
N MET A 171 -2.48 17.52 26.53
CA MET A 171 -1.52 16.91 27.45
C MET A 171 -2.00 15.57 28.04
N LEU A 172 -3.23 15.19 27.82
CA LEU A 172 -3.76 13.87 28.18
C LEU A 172 -3.71 12.94 26.95
N ASN A 173 -3.29 11.69 27.17
CA ASN A 173 -3.27 10.67 26.12
C ASN A 173 -4.67 10.06 25.91
N MET A 174 -4.79 9.21 24.89
CA MET A 174 -6.05 8.61 24.46
C MET A 174 -6.78 7.86 25.57
N LYS A 175 -6.05 7.13 26.43
CA LYS A 175 -6.62 6.35 27.53
C LYS A 175 -7.17 7.26 28.63
N GLU A 176 -6.43 8.28 28.99
CA GLU A 176 -6.85 9.26 30.02
C GLU A 176 -8.07 10.05 29.56
N LEU A 177 -8.14 10.42 28.28
CA LEU A 177 -9.32 11.06 27.70
C LEU A 177 -10.55 10.13 27.70
N ASP A 178 -10.36 8.84 27.39
CA ASP A 178 -11.43 7.83 27.50
C ASP A 178 -11.93 7.66 28.93
N ASP A 179 -11.01 7.57 29.88
CA ASP A 179 -11.34 7.44 31.32
C ASP A 179 -12.11 8.66 31.86
N LEU A 180 -11.88 9.84 31.29
CA LEU A 180 -12.57 11.10 31.60
C LEU A 180 -13.80 11.36 30.73
N MET A 181 -14.16 10.41 29.83
CA MET A 181 -15.34 10.49 28.99
C MET A 181 -15.32 11.62 27.93
N TYR A 182 -14.14 12.10 27.54
CA TYR A 182 -14.00 13.03 26.40
C TYR A 182 -14.29 12.36 25.07
N VAL A 183 -14.86 13.13 24.13
CA VAL A 183 -15.11 12.65 22.76
C VAL A 183 -13.85 12.75 21.94
N LYS A 184 -13.50 11.65 21.30
CA LYS A 184 -12.42 11.58 20.33
C LYS A 184 -12.95 11.09 18.99
N LEU A 185 -12.42 11.65 17.90
CA LEU A 185 -12.68 11.23 16.55
C LEU A 185 -11.42 10.60 15.96
N ASP A 186 -11.52 9.38 15.48
CA ASP A 186 -10.43 8.71 14.80
C ASP A 186 -10.56 8.90 13.27
N ILE A 187 -9.71 9.80 12.73
CA ILE A 187 -9.66 10.16 11.30
C ILE A 187 -8.52 9.38 10.64
N LEU A 188 -8.86 8.22 10.09
CA LEU A 188 -7.89 7.24 9.60
C LEU A 188 -7.65 7.39 8.10
N GLY A 189 -6.43 7.07 7.66
CA GLY A 189 -6.08 7.01 6.25
C GLY A 189 -6.36 5.62 5.68
N LEU A 190 -6.99 5.57 4.50
CA LEU A 190 -7.18 4.33 3.74
C LEU A 190 -7.04 4.58 2.24
N ASP A 191 -5.94 4.12 1.68
CA ASP A 191 -5.59 4.29 0.26
C ASP A 191 -6.67 3.79 -0.69
N GLY A 192 -7.31 2.67 -0.37
CA GLY A 192 -8.38 2.09 -1.17
C GLY A 192 -9.55 3.05 -1.42
N CYS A 193 -9.87 3.93 -0.46
CA CYS A 193 -10.89 4.97 -0.64
C CYS A 193 -10.43 6.03 -1.66
N GLY A 194 -9.14 6.39 -1.62
CA GLY A 194 -8.55 7.32 -2.58
C GLY A 194 -8.59 6.78 -4.00
N VAL A 195 -8.21 5.51 -4.16
CA VAL A 195 -8.26 4.82 -5.47
C VAL A 195 -9.70 4.79 -6.01
N ILE A 196 -10.70 4.46 -5.19
CA ILE A 196 -12.11 4.44 -5.62
C ILE A 196 -12.55 5.84 -6.09
N ASN A 197 -12.33 6.87 -5.25
CA ASN A 197 -12.75 8.23 -5.55
C ASN A 197 -12.16 8.74 -6.85
N GLU A 198 -10.85 8.59 -7.02
CA GLU A 198 -10.13 9.07 -8.19
C GLU A 198 -10.47 8.26 -9.44
N THR A 199 -10.65 6.95 -9.32
CA THR A 199 -11.08 6.11 -10.45
C THR A 199 -12.45 6.52 -10.96
N CYS A 200 -13.43 6.72 -10.08
CA CYS A 200 -14.77 7.18 -10.47
C CYS A 200 -14.71 8.55 -11.15
N ARG A 201 -13.87 9.48 -10.63
CA ARG A 201 -13.65 10.79 -11.24
C ARG A 201 -13.06 10.68 -12.66
N LEU A 202 -12.02 9.86 -12.85
CA LEU A 202 -11.37 9.64 -14.15
C LEU A 202 -12.30 8.92 -15.15
N ALA A 203 -13.13 7.99 -14.65
CA ALA A 203 -14.10 7.28 -15.45
C ALA A 203 -15.32 8.16 -15.84
N GLY A 204 -15.55 9.26 -15.11
CA GLY A 204 -16.70 10.14 -15.30
C GLY A 204 -18.01 9.51 -14.80
N ILE A 205 -17.95 8.66 -13.78
CA ILE A 205 -19.09 8.00 -13.15
C ILE A 205 -19.32 8.54 -11.73
N GLU A 206 -20.54 8.38 -11.23
CA GLU A 206 -20.83 8.63 -9.83
C GLU A 206 -19.98 7.73 -8.94
N ARG A 207 -19.58 8.24 -7.76
CA ARG A 207 -18.86 7.47 -6.78
C ARG A 207 -19.61 6.20 -6.41
N LEU A 208 -18.97 5.06 -6.57
CA LEU A 208 -19.57 3.78 -6.21
C LEU A 208 -19.65 3.61 -4.70
N THR A 209 -20.77 3.06 -4.27
CA THR A 209 -21.10 2.75 -2.88
C THR A 209 -21.74 1.36 -2.81
N PRO A 210 -21.86 0.74 -1.62
CA PRO A 210 -22.58 -0.52 -1.48
C PRO A 210 -24.06 -0.47 -1.88
N ASP A 211 -24.63 0.73 -2.05
CA ASP A 211 -26.03 0.91 -2.44
C ASP A 211 -26.25 1.04 -3.94
N ASN A 212 -25.26 1.54 -4.70
CA ASN A 212 -25.38 1.79 -6.14
C ASN A 212 -24.55 0.83 -7.01
N VAL A 213 -23.92 -0.19 -6.44
CA VAL A 213 -23.17 -1.21 -7.17
C VAL A 213 -23.81 -2.60 -7.00
N ASN A 214 -23.74 -3.43 -8.04
CA ASN A 214 -24.13 -4.82 -7.93
C ASN A 214 -23.02 -5.62 -7.21
N LEU A 215 -23.25 -5.97 -5.94
CA LEU A 215 -22.31 -6.71 -5.11
C LEU A 215 -22.26 -8.23 -5.41
N GLU A 216 -23.14 -8.72 -6.30
CA GLU A 216 -23.26 -10.14 -6.64
C GLU A 216 -22.83 -10.44 -8.10
N ASP A 217 -22.03 -9.56 -8.73
CA ASP A 217 -21.54 -9.76 -10.08
C ASP A 217 -20.48 -10.86 -10.13
N GLU A 218 -20.84 -12.00 -10.68
CA GLU A 218 -19.99 -13.21 -10.71
C GLU A 218 -18.69 -12.99 -11.51
N GLU A 219 -18.70 -12.19 -12.56
CA GLU A 219 -17.49 -11.94 -13.37
C GLU A 219 -16.47 -11.12 -12.59
N VAL A 220 -16.93 -10.15 -11.81
CA VAL A 220 -16.07 -9.40 -10.89
C VAL A 220 -15.48 -10.33 -9.82
N TRP A 221 -16.31 -11.22 -9.23
CA TRP A 221 -15.84 -12.18 -8.23
C TRP A 221 -14.81 -13.18 -8.79
N LYS A 222 -15.01 -13.66 -10.02
CA LYS A 222 -14.01 -14.48 -10.72
C LYS A 222 -12.70 -13.72 -10.92
N SER A 223 -12.78 -12.45 -11.35
CA SER A 223 -11.60 -11.58 -11.51
C SER A 223 -10.85 -11.36 -10.19
N ILE A 224 -11.56 -11.18 -9.07
CA ILE A 224 -10.96 -11.04 -7.74
C ILE A 224 -10.30 -12.33 -7.29
N ARG A 225 -10.97 -13.49 -7.48
CA ARG A 225 -10.42 -14.81 -7.17
C ARG A 225 -9.11 -15.09 -7.91
N ASP A 226 -9.06 -14.75 -9.18
CA ASP A 226 -7.96 -15.11 -10.06
C ASP A 226 -6.73 -14.19 -9.85
N ASP A 227 -6.95 -12.93 -9.45
CA ASP A 227 -5.89 -11.97 -9.17
C ASP A 227 -6.33 -10.98 -8.06
N THR A 228 -5.61 -10.95 -6.95
CA THR A 228 -5.90 -10.10 -5.78
C THR A 228 -5.10 -8.80 -5.74
N THR A 229 -4.45 -8.42 -6.83
CA THR A 229 -3.71 -7.15 -6.92
C THR A 229 -4.63 -5.98 -6.56
N LEU A 230 -4.25 -5.21 -5.53
CA LEU A 230 -5.00 -4.06 -4.99
C LEU A 230 -6.39 -4.42 -4.43
N ILE A 231 -6.64 -5.68 -4.07
CA ILE A 231 -7.84 -6.09 -3.36
C ILE A 231 -7.54 -6.03 -1.86
N PHE A 232 -8.16 -5.06 -1.22
CA PHE A 232 -7.91 -4.77 0.20
C PHE A 232 -8.08 -6.01 1.09
N GLN A 233 -7.13 -6.23 2.01
CA GLN A 233 -6.98 -7.40 2.90
C GLN A 233 -6.46 -8.68 2.22
N TRP A 234 -6.44 -8.80 0.90
CA TRP A 234 -6.14 -10.05 0.17
C TRP A 234 -4.84 -9.99 -0.67
N GLU A 235 -4.03 -8.96 -0.50
CA GLU A 235 -2.83 -8.72 -1.33
C GLU A 235 -1.66 -9.67 -1.03
N SER A 236 -1.60 -10.32 0.16
CA SER A 236 -0.50 -11.23 0.49
C SER A 236 -0.61 -12.54 -0.31
N GLU A 237 0.54 -13.14 -0.64
CA GLU A 237 0.58 -14.41 -1.38
C GLU A 237 -0.24 -15.52 -0.71
N SER A 238 -0.17 -15.61 0.63
CA SER A 238 -0.93 -16.59 1.39
C SER A 238 -2.44 -16.34 1.34
N ALA A 239 -2.86 -15.07 1.40
CA ALA A 239 -4.26 -14.71 1.29
C ALA A 239 -4.79 -14.96 -0.14
N GLN A 240 -4.00 -14.65 -1.17
CA GLN A 240 -4.35 -14.95 -2.56
C GLN A 240 -4.50 -16.45 -2.82
N ALA A 241 -3.56 -17.26 -2.34
CA ALA A 241 -3.64 -18.71 -2.47
C ALA A 241 -4.86 -19.27 -1.75
N TYR A 242 -5.19 -18.74 -0.57
CA TYR A 242 -6.37 -19.11 0.17
C TYR A 242 -7.65 -18.70 -0.56
N LEU A 243 -7.74 -17.47 -1.08
CA LEU A 243 -8.92 -16.97 -1.79
C LEU A 243 -9.26 -17.81 -3.02
N LYS A 244 -8.24 -18.23 -3.80
CA LYS A 244 -8.44 -19.09 -4.97
C LYS A 244 -9.19 -20.39 -4.62
N LYS A 245 -8.87 -20.97 -3.48
CA LYS A 245 -9.51 -22.20 -2.99
C LYS A 245 -10.88 -21.88 -2.39
N PHE A 246 -10.95 -20.88 -1.53
CA PHE A 246 -12.15 -20.46 -0.81
C PHE A 246 -13.28 -19.99 -1.74
N MET A 247 -12.94 -19.38 -2.88
CA MET A 247 -13.89 -18.90 -3.90
C MET A 247 -13.92 -19.81 -5.13
N SER A 248 -13.39 -21.05 -5.05
CA SER A 248 -13.46 -21.98 -6.17
C SER A 248 -14.89 -22.41 -6.45
N ASP A 249 -15.17 -22.77 -7.70
CA ASP A 249 -16.52 -23.18 -8.12
C ASP A 249 -16.99 -24.41 -7.34
N GLU A 250 -16.08 -25.33 -7.00
CA GLU A 250 -16.35 -26.52 -6.19
C GLU A 250 -16.75 -26.13 -4.76
N THR A 251 -16.00 -25.21 -4.14
CA THR A 251 -16.29 -24.72 -2.79
C THR A 251 -17.62 -23.99 -2.75
N ILE A 252 -17.87 -23.06 -3.67
CA ILE A 252 -19.13 -22.31 -3.76
C ILE A 252 -20.31 -23.26 -3.96
N LYS A 253 -20.17 -24.25 -4.84
CA LYS A 253 -21.23 -25.28 -5.05
C LYS A 253 -21.50 -26.08 -3.78
N SER A 254 -20.49 -26.44 -3.01
CA SER A 254 -20.67 -27.15 -1.72
C SER A 254 -21.36 -26.26 -0.69
N VAL A 255 -20.89 -25.00 -0.55
CA VAL A 255 -21.41 -24.04 0.43
C VAL A 255 -22.89 -23.70 0.17
N LYS A 256 -23.28 -23.49 -1.09
CA LYS A 256 -24.69 -23.24 -1.48
C LYS A 256 -25.67 -24.31 -1.06
N ARG A 257 -25.22 -25.52 -0.68
CA ARG A 257 -26.08 -26.57 -0.12
C ARG A 257 -26.51 -26.30 1.33
N TYR A 258 -25.66 -25.54 2.06
CA TYR A 258 -25.88 -25.23 3.48
C TYR A 258 -26.39 -23.80 3.67
N ILE A 259 -26.14 -22.92 2.72
CA ILE A 259 -26.53 -21.49 2.76
C ILE A 259 -27.49 -21.24 1.60
N PRO A 260 -28.83 -21.39 1.79
CA PRO A 260 -29.81 -21.21 0.72
C PRO A 260 -29.77 -19.80 0.11
N ASP A 261 -29.66 -18.78 0.95
CA ASP A 261 -29.57 -17.36 0.57
C ASP A 261 -28.11 -16.94 0.44
N PHE A 262 -27.32 -17.70 -0.32
CA PHE A 262 -25.90 -17.42 -0.51
C PHE A 262 -25.67 -16.06 -1.15
N SER A 263 -24.75 -15.27 -0.54
CA SER A 263 -24.29 -13.98 -1.05
C SER A 263 -22.77 -13.98 -1.14
N TYR A 264 -22.24 -13.62 -2.31
CA TYR A 264 -20.79 -13.55 -2.54
C TYR A 264 -20.13 -12.54 -1.62
N ILE A 265 -20.72 -11.35 -1.42
CA ILE A 265 -20.15 -10.33 -0.54
C ILE A 265 -20.11 -10.81 0.92
N LYS A 266 -21.15 -11.50 1.39
CA LYS A 266 -21.16 -12.06 2.74
C LYS A 266 -20.14 -13.19 2.90
N TRP A 267 -20.01 -14.05 1.91
CA TRP A 267 -19.01 -15.10 1.89
C TRP A 267 -17.59 -14.53 1.90
N PHE A 268 -17.32 -13.52 1.09
CA PHE A 268 -16.04 -12.81 1.08
C PHE A 268 -15.76 -12.12 2.43
N SER A 269 -16.77 -11.54 3.05
CA SER A 269 -16.70 -10.95 4.38
C SER A 269 -16.36 -11.98 5.46
N PHE A 270 -16.93 -13.16 5.39
CA PHE A 270 -16.56 -14.29 6.25
C PHE A 270 -15.08 -14.67 6.02
N GLY A 271 -14.64 -14.71 4.78
CA GLY A 271 -13.25 -14.95 4.40
C GLY A 271 -12.25 -14.00 5.09
N ASN A 272 -12.58 -12.71 5.22
CA ASN A 272 -11.76 -11.74 5.95
C ASN A 272 -11.58 -12.11 7.44
N GLY A 273 -12.57 -12.76 8.05
CA GLY A 273 -12.45 -13.34 9.40
C GLY A 273 -11.52 -14.56 9.41
N LEU A 274 -11.63 -15.43 8.41
CA LEU A 274 -10.91 -16.70 8.34
C LEU A 274 -9.40 -16.57 8.12
N ILE A 275 -8.95 -15.52 7.44
CA ILE A 275 -7.50 -15.28 7.24
C ILE A 275 -6.78 -14.85 8.52
N ARG A 276 -7.50 -14.63 9.63
CA ARG A 276 -6.93 -14.29 10.92
C ARG A 276 -6.32 -15.52 11.60
N PRO A 277 -5.27 -15.36 12.43
CA PRO A 277 -4.61 -16.49 13.11
C PRO A 277 -5.55 -17.39 13.92
N ALA A 278 -6.57 -16.80 14.51
CA ALA A 278 -7.58 -17.55 15.31
C ALA A 278 -8.31 -18.67 14.57
N CYS A 279 -8.46 -18.53 13.26
CA CYS A 279 -9.18 -19.49 12.44
C CYS A 279 -8.26 -20.53 11.75
N ALA A 280 -6.96 -20.52 12.06
CA ALA A 280 -5.96 -21.35 11.39
C ALA A 280 -6.27 -22.87 11.47
N SER A 281 -6.89 -23.33 12.55
CA SER A 281 -7.20 -24.74 12.76
C SER A 281 -8.28 -25.31 11.83
N TYR A 282 -9.19 -24.47 11.34
CA TYR A 282 -10.34 -24.93 10.54
C TYR A 282 -10.55 -24.21 9.21
N ARG A 283 -9.80 -23.15 8.93
CA ARG A 283 -9.95 -22.37 7.70
C ARG A 283 -9.82 -23.20 6.41
N ASP A 284 -8.94 -24.22 6.41
CA ASP A 284 -8.75 -25.09 5.26
C ASP A 284 -9.96 -26.03 5.03
N GLU A 285 -10.64 -26.45 6.08
CA GLU A 285 -11.88 -27.22 5.98
C GLU A 285 -12.98 -26.36 5.35
N VAL A 286 -13.12 -25.11 5.80
CA VAL A 286 -14.08 -24.15 5.21
C VAL A 286 -13.75 -23.88 3.75
N ALA A 287 -12.47 -23.70 3.38
CA ALA A 287 -12.07 -23.52 1.99
C ALA A 287 -12.31 -24.76 1.10
N ASN A 288 -12.51 -25.95 1.69
CA ASN A 288 -12.96 -27.16 1.00
C ASN A 288 -14.49 -27.34 1.01
N GLY A 289 -15.25 -26.37 1.52
CA GLY A 289 -16.70 -26.44 1.63
C GLY A 289 -17.19 -27.49 2.63
N ILE A 290 -16.40 -27.77 3.69
CA ILE A 290 -16.72 -28.73 4.74
C ILE A 290 -17.50 -28.05 5.85
N PHE A 291 -18.74 -28.47 6.06
CA PHE A 291 -19.60 -28.01 7.15
C PHE A 291 -19.23 -28.72 8.47
N ALA A 292 -19.16 -27.95 9.57
CA ALA A 292 -18.99 -28.50 10.90
C ALA A 292 -20.33 -28.63 11.61
N THR A 293 -20.73 -29.86 11.99
CA THR A 293 -21.89 -30.05 12.83
C THR A 293 -21.55 -29.83 14.29
N ASN A 294 -22.46 -29.19 15.02
CA ASN A 294 -22.36 -28.89 16.44
C ASN A 294 -23.22 -29.81 17.32
N GLY A 295 -23.82 -30.82 16.69
CA GLY A 295 -24.58 -31.84 17.40
C GLY A 295 -26.05 -31.50 17.72
N LEU A 296 -26.50 -30.29 17.33
CA LEU A 296 -27.86 -29.81 17.45
C LEU A 296 -28.27 -29.12 16.15
N LYS A 297 -29.38 -29.56 15.54
CA LYS A 297 -29.81 -29.03 14.24
C LYS A 297 -30.03 -27.51 14.26
N GLU A 298 -30.68 -27.01 15.31
CA GLU A 298 -30.98 -25.58 15.47
C GLU A 298 -29.73 -24.75 15.55
N LEU A 299 -28.67 -25.28 16.18
CA LEU A 299 -27.37 -24.65 16.26
C LEU A 299 -26.63 -24.70 14.93
N ASP A 300 -26.72 -25.82 14.21
CA ASP A 300 -26.16 -25.97 12.88
C ASP A 300 -26.84 -25.03 11.87
N ASP A 301 -28.18 -24.92 11.91
CA ASP A 301 -28.96 -23.99 11.09
C ASP A 301 -28.58 -22.51 11.40
N PHE A 302 -28.39 -22.21 12.68
CA PHE A 302 -27.95 -20.86 13.12
C PHE A 302 -26.54 -20.49 12.59
N LEU A 303 -25.61 -21.44 12.61
CA LEU A 303 -24.22 -21.24 12.16
C LEU A 303 -24.01 -21.58 10.68
N ALA A 304 -25.07 -21.87 9.93
CA ALA A 304 -24.96 -22.21 8.51
C ALA A 304 -24.21 -21.11 7.70
N PRO A 305 -24.42 -19.78 7.92
CA PRO A 305 -23.68 -18.74 7.21
C PRO A 305 -22.15 -18.78 7.41
N THR A 306 -21.68 -19.38 8.48
CA THR A 306 -20.26 -19.56 8.82
C THR A 306 -19.80 -21.02 8.74
N MET A 307 -20.53 -21.86 7.99
CA MET A 307 -20.25 -23.29 7.81
C MET A 307 -20.13 -24.05 9.12
N GLY A 308 -20.97 -23.74 10.09
CA GLY A 308 -21.01 -24.36 11.41
C GLY A 308 -19.91 -23.90 12.36
N ARG A 309 -19.24 -22.79 12.09
CA ARG A 309 -18.10 -22.28 12.89
C ARG A 309 -18.44 -20.98 13.60
N VAL A 310 -17.90 -20.79 14.81
CA VAL A 310 -17.93 -19.49 15.51
C VAL A 310 -16.70 -18.70 15.08
N ALA A 311 -16.88 -17.73 14.20
CA ALA A 311 -15.79 -16.94 13.65
C ALA A 311 -15.92 -15.44 13.92
N MET A 312 -17.13 -14.96 14.17
CA MET A 312 -17.41 -13.54 14.37
C MET A 312 -17.89 -13.26 15.80
N GLN A 313 -17.62 -12.07 16.27
CA GLN A 313 -18.05 -11.63 17.62
C GLN A 313 -19.57 -11.64 17.75
N GLU A 314 -20.24 -11.27 16.70
CA GLU A 314 -21.71 -11.23 16.63
C GLU A 314 -22.31 -12.64 16.65
N ASP A 315 -21.60 -13.68 16.17
CA ASP A 315 -22.05 -15.06 16.29
C ASP A 315 -22.17 -15.46 17.77
N ILE A 316 -21.19 -15.07 18.59
CA ILE A 316 -21.21 -15.30 20.03
C ILE A 316 -22.38 -14.55 20.70
N MET A 317 -22.57 -13.27 20.33
CA MET A 317 -23.67 -12.46 20.89
C MET A 317 -25.03 -13.06 20.53
N GLN A 318 -25.23 -13.40 19.26
CA GLN A 318 -26.50 -13.97 18.78
C GLN A 318 -26.76 -15.38 19.36
N PHE A 319 -25.72 -16.19 19.57
CA PHE A 319 -25.82 -17.45 20.29
C PHE A 319 -26.36 -17.23 21.72
N LEU A 320 -25.79 -16.28 22.47
CA LEU A 320 -26.24 -15.97 23.81
C LEU A 320 -27.71 -15.51 23.85
N VAL A 321 -28.13 -14.74 22.84
CA VAL A 321 -29.53 -14.27 22.76
C VAL A 321 -30.47 -15.42 22.39
N LYS A 322 -30.17 -16.15 21.30
CA LYS A 322 -31.11 -17.15 20.72
C LYS A 322 -31.16 -18.46 21.46
N PHE A 323 -30.12 -18.85 22.17
CA PHE A 323 -30.01 -20.16 22.80
C PHE A 323 -29.83 -20.09 24.33
N CYS A 324 -29.56 -18.92 24.90
CA CYS A 324 -29.39 -18.76 26.35
C CYS A 324 -30.30 -17.68 26.93
N GLY A 325 -31.14 -17.02 26.13
CA GLY A 325 -32.14 -16.07 26.59
C GLY A 325 -31.56 -14.78 27.20
N TYR A 326 -30.34 -14.39 26.78
CA TYR A 326 -29.78 -13.08 27.10
C TYR A 326 -30.44 -11.99 26.26
N SER A 327 -30.52 -10.77 26.80
CA SER A 327 -30.83 -9.61 25.99
C SER A 327 -29.66 -9.28 25.04
N GLN A 328 -29.92 -8.49 24.02
CA GLN A 328 -28.86 -8.03 23.11
C GLN A 328 -27.76 -7.23 23.86
N ALA A 329 -28.16 -6.42 24.84
CA ALA A 329 -27.24 -5.63 25.66
C ALA A 329 -26.37 -6.51 26.56
N GLU A 330 -26.98 -7.44 27.32
CA GLU A 330 -26.26 -8.39 28.16
C GLU A 330 -25.29 -9.26 27.35
N SER A 331 -25.67 -9.65 26.12
CA SER A 331 -24.84 -10.51 25.27
C SER A 331 -23.49 -9.89 24.91
N ASP A 332 -23.41 -8.57 24.66
CA ASP A 332 -22.12 -7.88 24.44
C ASP A 332 -21.25 -7.82 25.70
N ILE A 333 -21.87 -7.59 26.87
CA ILE A 333 -21.15 -7.58 28.15
C ILE A 333 -20.55 -8.95 28.44
N VAL A 334 -21.35 -10.02 28.30
CA VAL A 334 -20.91 -11.40 28.51
C VAL A 334 -19.78 -11.75 27.53
N ARG A 335 -19.96 -11.48 26.23
CA ARG A 335 -18.93 -11.70 25.22
C ARG A 335 -17.61 -11.01 25.58
N ARG A 336 -17.67 -9.73 26.01
CA ARG A 336 -16.46 -8.97 26.42
C ARG A 336 -15.82 -9.56 27.68
N GLY A 337 -16.64 -10.06 28.62
CA GLY A 337 -16.16 -10.76 29.81
C GLY A 337 -15.35 -12.00 29.42
N ILE A 338 -15.89 -12.81 28.51
CA ILE A 338 -15.21 -14.00 27.97
C ILE A 338 -13.90 -13.61 27.26
N ALA A 339 -13.94 -12.61 26.35
CA ALA A 339 -12.77 -12.19 25.59
C ALA A 339 -11.62 -11.63 26.46
N LYS A 340 -11.96 -10.92 27.54
CA LYS A 340 -10.99 -10.39 28.51
C LYS A 340 -10.60 -11.40 29.61
N LYS A 341 -11.14 -12.62 29.58
CA LYS A 341 -10.99 -13.65 30.62
C LYS A 341 -11.34 -13.13 32.04
N LYS A 342 -12.29 -12.19 32.11
CA LYS A 342 -12.75 -11.62 33.39
C LYS A 342 -14.05 -12.28 33.82
N GLY A 343 -14.02 -12.95 34.96
CA GLY A 343 -15.21 -13.59 35.55
C GLY A 343 -15.70 -14.82 34.79
N THR A 344 -14.89 -15.41 33.92
CA THR A 344 -15.23 -16.62 33.12
C THR A 344 -15.65 -17.79 33.98
N GLU A 345 -15.09 -17.93 35.18
CA GLU A 345 -15.43 -18.96 36.15
C GLU A 345 -16.92 -18.92 36.59
N LYS A 346 -17.54 -17.73 36.57
CA LYS A 346 -18.97 -17.56 36.85
C LYS A 346 -19.83 -17.54 35.60
N LEU A 347 -19.29 -16.95 34.51
CA LEU A 347 -20.01 -16.78 33.24
C LEU A 347 -20.27 -18.11 32.55
N LEU A 348 -19.27 -19.00 32.47
CA LEU A 348 -19.43 -20.26 31.72
C LEU A 348 -20.48 -21.19 32.34
N PRO A 349 -20.50 -21.45 33.64
CA PRO A 349 -21.57 -22.26 34.26
C PRO A 349 -22.98 -21.65 34.09
N GLU A 350 -23.08 -20.32 34.11
CA GLU A 350 -24.36 -19.62 33.93
C GLU A 350 -24.83 -19.78 32.46
N ILE A 351 -23.93 -19.68 31.47
CA ILE A 351 -24.27 -19.89 30.07
C ILE A 351 -24.70 -21.37 29.86
N GLU A 352 -23.97 -22.34 30.43
CA GLU A 352 -24.33 -23.76 30.35
C GLU A 352 -25.75 -24.02 30.92
N ARG A 353 -26.04 -23.48 32.11
CA ARG A 353 -27.34 -23.61 32.74
C ARG A 353 -28.45 -23.00 31.88
N ARG A 354 -28.29 -21.75 31.43
CA ARG A 354 -29.29 -21.06 30.60
C ARG A 354 -29.48 -21.76 29.26
N PHE A 355 -28.44 -22.27 28.64
CA PHE A 355 -28.53 -23.01 27.39
C PHE A 355 -29.39 -24.25 27.53
N ILE A 356 -29.18 -25.02 28.59
CA ILE A 356 -29.95 -26.26 28.84
C ILE A 356 -31.44 -25.94 29.10
N GLU A 357 -31.71 -24.93 29.95
CA GLU A 357 -33.08 -24.50 30.25
C GLU A 357 -33.77 -23.93 28.99
N TYR A 358 -33.14 -23.04 28.28
CA TYR A 358 -33.71 -22.37 27.11
C TYR A 358 -33.96 -23.32 25.94
N THR A 359 -33.04 -24.24 25.65
CA THR A 359 -33.20 -25.21 24.56
C THR A 359 -34.27 -26.21 24.84
N LYS A 360 -34.46 -26.61 26.10
CA LYS A 360 -35.57 -27.46 26.53
C LYS A 360 -36.93 -26.77 26.33
N GLU A 361 -37.01 -25.49 26.74
CA GLU A 361 -38.27 -24.74 26.71
C GLU A 361 -38.67 -24.31 25.29
N HIS A 362 -37.73 -23.90 24.46
CA HIS A 362 -38.01 -23.26 23.17
C HIS A 362 -37.79 -24.18 21.95
N TYR A 363 -36.94 -25.21 22.10
CA TYR A 363 -36.58 -26.12 20.99
C TYR A 363 -36.93 -27.57 21.26
N ASP A 364 -37.56 -27.89 22.40
CA ASP A 364 -37.93 -29.25 22.82
C ASP A 364 -36.75 -30.25 22.84
N VAL A 365 -35.53 -29.72 23.17
CA VAL A 365 -34.31 -30.53 23.24
C VAL A 365 -34.17 -31.14 24.63
N PRO A 366 -33.93 -32.49 24.76
CA PRO A 366 -33.71 -33.13 26.06
C PRO A 366 -32.48 -32.54 26.77
N GLU A 367 -32.58 -32.32 28.09
CA GLU A 367 -31.49 -31.75 28.92
C GLU A 367 -30.17 -32.50 28.76
N SER A 368 -30.21 -33.82 28.68
CA SER A 368 -29.02 -34.67 28.48
C SER A 368 -28.33 -34.35 27.16
N LYS A 369 -29.10 -34.10 26.10
CA LYS A 369 -28.54 -33.72 24.78
C LYS A 369 -27.96 -32.31 24.79
N SER A 370 -28.66 -31.38 25.39
CA SER A 370 -28.16 -30.00 25.56
C SER A 370 -26.86 -29.98 26.36
N ALA A 371 -26.77 -30.74 27.44
CA ALA A 371 -25.55 -30.82 28.28
C ALA A 371 -24.38 -31.48 27.54
N GLU A 372 -24.62 -32.44 26.63
CA GLU A 372 -23.61 -33.04 25.76
C GLU A 372 -23.04 -32.01 24.77
N VAL A 373 -23.89 -31.19 24.17
CA VAL A 373 -23.56 -30.24 23.09
C VAL A 373 -22.86 -29.00 23.65
N ILE A 374 -23.34 -28.43 24.78
CA ILE A 374 -22.89 -27.14 25.24
C ILE A 374 -21.41 -27.13 25.68
N LYS A 375 -20.94 -28.20 26.31
CA LYS A 375 -19.56 -28.24 26.85
C LYS A 375 -18.48 -28.09 25.78
N PRO A 376 -18.44 -28.86 24.68
CA PRO A 376 -17.48 -28.65 23.59
C PRO A 376 -17.72 -27.32 22.88
N PHE A 377 -18.98 -26.86 22.78
CA PHE A 377 -19.30 -25.58 22.16
C PHE A 377 -18.79 -24.36 22.95
N LEU A 378 -18.85 -24.40 24.27
CA LEU A 378 -18.25 -23.36 25.12
C LEU A 378 -16.72 -23.28 24.95
N GLN A 379 -16.06 -24.41 24.77
CA GLN A 379 -14.63 -24.39 24.45
C GLN A 379 -14.36 -23.71 23.11
N THR A 380 -15.17 -23.99 22.09
CA THR A 380 -15.08 -23.29 20.78
C THR A 380 -15.28 -21.78 20.92
N ILE A 381 -16.25 -21.33 21.77
CA ILE A 381 -16.47 -19.92 22.06
C ILE A 381 -15.25 -19.31 22.76
N LEU A 382 -14.67 -19.99 23.74
CA LEU A 382 -13.47 -19.52 24.46
C LEU A 382 -12.28 -19.33 23.49
N ASP A 383 -12.05 -20.29 22.64
CA ASP A 383 -10.96 -20.25 21.65
C ASP A 383 -11.16 -19.12 20.64
N ALA A 384 -12.40 -18.93 20.17
CA ALA A 384 -12.75 -17.88 19.24
C ALA A 384 -12.76 -16.47 19.87
N SER A 385 -13.17 -16.35 21.13
CA SER A 385 -13.54 -15.06 21.74
C SER A 385 -12.44 -14.01 21.80
N SER A 386 -11.17 -14.43 21.93
CA SER A 386 -10.02 -13.53 22.01
C SER A 386 -9.66 -12.90 20.67
N TYR A 387 -10.04 -13.53 19.56
CA TYR A 387 -9.59 -13.18 18.22
C TYR A 387 -10.70 -13.11 17.17
N ALA A 388 -11.97 -13.38 17.53
CA ALA A 388 -13.10 -13.33 16.61
C ALA A 388 -13.19 -11.95 15.94
N PHE A 389 -13.42 -11.96 14.63
CA PHE A 389 -13.57 -10.73 13.87
C PHE A 389 -14.99 -10.16 14.04
N SER A 390 -15.28 -8.97 13.51
CA SER A 390 -16.62 -8.38 13.61
C SER A 390 -17.24 -8.27 12.23
N TRP A 391 -18.51 -8.70 12.08
CA TRP A 391 -19.29 -8.52 10.86
C TRP A 391 -19.42 -7.05 10.49
N ASN A 392 -19.67 -6.16 11.46
CA ASN A 392 -19.78 -4.71 11.23
C ASN A 392 -18.52 -4.13 10.56
N HIS A 393 -17.36 -4.64 10.94
CA HIS A 393 -16.08 -4.21 10.36
C HIS A 393 -15.80 -4.92 9.03
N SER A 394 -16.01 -6.23 8.99
CA SER A 394 -15.68 -7.06 7.83
C SER A 394 -16.51 -6.73 6.60
N ASP A 395 -17.81 -6.50 6.75
CA ASP A 395 -18.69 -6.17 5.63
C ASP A 395 -18.30 -4.85 4.95
N ALA A 396 -18.00 -3.81 5.75
CA ALA A 396 -17.56 -2.54 5.21
C ALA A 396 -16.25 -2.66 4.43
N TYR A 397 -15.29 -3.40 4.96
CA TYR A 397 -13.99 -3.63 4.31
C TYR A 397 -14.09 -4.54 3.09
N SER A 398 -15.00 -5.51 3.12
CA SER A 398 -15.30 -6.36 1.96
C SER A 398 -15.91 -5.55 0.82
N CYS A 399 -16.78 -4.60 1.12
CA CYS A 399 -17.31 -3.69 0.11
C CYS A 399 -16.21 -2.82 -0.52
N ILE A 400 -15.22 -2.33 0.26
CA ILE A 400 -14.06 -1.62 -0.29
C ILE A 400 -13.27 -2.54 -1.23
N GLY A 401 -12.95 -3.76 -0.79
CA GLY A 401 -12.23 -4.74 -1.62
C GLY A 401 -12.97 -5.09 -2.90
N TYR A 402 -14.28 -5.33 -2.80
CA TYR A 402 -15.12 -5.63 -3.95
C TYR A 402 -15.20 -4.47 -4.94
N ILE A 403 -15.44 -3.24 -4.47
CA ILE A 403 -15.57 -2.07 -5.35
C ILE A 403 -14.23 -1.75 -6.03
N ASN A 404 -13.10 -1.93 -5.35
CA ASN A 404 -11.79 -1.89 -6.02
C ASN A 404 -11.70 -2.96 -7.13
N GLY A 405 -12.16 -4.18 -6.87
CA GLY A 405 -12.22 -5.24 -7.88
C GLY A 405 -13.15 -4.93 -9.05
N TYR A 406 -14.32 -4.35 -8.76
CA TYR A 406 -15.29 -3.89 -9.75
C TYR A 406 -14.70 -2.81 -10.67
N LEU A 407 -14.10 -1.78 -10.10
CA LEU A 407 -13.45 -0.70 -10.84
C LEU A 407 -12.26 -1.23 -11.66
N ARG A 408 -11.46 -2.12 -11.08
CA ARG A 408 -10.36 -2.79 -11.78
C ARG A 408 -10.84 -3.63 -12.97
N TYR A 409 -12.01 -4.23 -12.89
CA TYR A 409 -12.59 -5.07 -13.94
C TYR A 409 -13.20 -4.23 -15.08
N TYR A 410 -14.04 -3.25 -14.75
CA TYR A 410 -14.79 -2.44 -15.71
C TYR A 410 -14.07 -1.17 -16.18
N TYR A 411 -13.20 -0.59 -15.36
CA TYR A 411 -12.46 0.65 -15.62
C TYR A 411 -10.96 0.47 -15.37
N PRO A 412 -10.32 -0.54 -15.99
CA PRO A 412 -8.95 -0.91 -15.63
C PRO A 412 -7.93 0.19 -15.89
N LEU A 413 -8.11 1.00 -16.94
CA LEU A 413 -7.19 2.09 -17.27
C LEU A 413 -7.20 3.18 -16.21
N GLU A 414 -8.39 3.66 -15.86
CA GLU A 414 -8.60 4.69 -14.84
C GLU A 414 -8.21 4.19 -13.44
N PHE A 415 -8.56 2.93 -13.14
CA PHE A 415 -8.21 2.30 -11.86
C PHE A 415 -6.70 2.20 -11.66
N LEU A 416 -5.96 1.73 -12.66
CA LEU A 416 -4.51 1.60 -12.57
C LEU A 416 -3.81 2.96 -12.54
N THR A 417 -4.36 3.97 -13.25
CA THR A 417 -3.87 5.35 -13.18
C THR A 417 -4.01 5.91 -11.76
N SER A 418 -5.18 5.76 -11.17
CA SER A 418 -5.45 6.15 -9.79
C SER A 418 -4.55 5.42 -8.79
N ALA A 419 -4.35 4.11 -8.99
CA ALA A 419 -3.47 3.30 -8.15
C ALA A 419 -2.00 3.74 -8.25
N PHE A 420 -1.49 4.05 -9.45
CA PHE A 420 -0.15 4.59 -9.60
C PHE A 420 0.03 5.93 -8.87
N ASN A 421 -0.97 6.81 -8.91
CA ASN A 421 -0.94 8.07 -8.18
C ASN A 421 -0.95 7.87 -6.67
N THR A 422 -1.73 6.91 -6.19
CA THR A 422 -1.82 6.62 -4.75
C THR A 422 -0.57 5.94 -4.21
N PHE A 423 0.06 5.07 -4.99
CA PHE A 423 1.18 4.22 -4.54
C PHE A 423 2.52 4.56 -5.20
N SER A 424 2.69 5.79 -5.72
CA SER A 424 3.90 6.23 -6.44
C SER A 424 5.19 5.97 -5.67
N ASP A 425 5.16 6.14 -4.36
CA ASP A 425 6.31 5.98 -3.46
C ASP A 425 6.54 4.53 -3.00
N ASN A 426 5.67 3.59 -3.39
CA ASN A 426 5.75 2.19 -2.98
C ASN A 426 6.19 1.30 -4.16
N ALA A 427 7.49 1.00 -4.22
CA ALA A 427 8.09 0.22 -5.31
C ALA A 427 7.47 -1.17 -5.50
N VAL A 428 7.07 -1.85 -4.42
CA VAL A 428 6.45 -3.19 -4.49
C VAL A 428 5.06 -3.11 -5.13
N LYS A 429 4.24 -2.15 -4.70
CA LYS A 429 2.90 -1.94 -5.26
C LYS A 429 2.96 -1.46 -6.70
N THR A 430 3.82 -0.50 -7.03
CA THR A 430 3.98 -0.02 -8.41
C THR A 430 4.45 -1.12 -9.36
N GLN A 431 5.29 -2.04 -8.90
CA GLN A 431 5.68 -3.22 -9.67
C GLN A 431 4.48 -4.16 -9.93
N ALA A 432 3.69 -4.46 -8.90
CA ALA A 432 2.49 -5.29 -9.04
C ALA A 432 1.45 -4.66 -9.99
N ILE A 433 1.23 -3.34 -9.87
CA ILE A 433 0.35 -2.58 -10.78
C ILE A 433 0.87 -2.66 -12.22
N THR A 434 2.17 -2.50 -12.43
CA THR A 434 2.81 -2.61 -13.77
C THR A 434 2.59 -3.99 -14.39
N GLN A 435 2.76 -5.05 -13.60
CA GLN A 435 2.54 -6.42 -14.08
C GLN A 435 1.07 -6.66 -14.43
N TYR A 436 0.15 -6.16 -13.61
CA TYR A 436 -1.27 -6.28 -13.88
C TYR A 436 -1.67 -5.50 -15.15
N ALA A 437 -1.15 -4.27 -15.33
CA ALA A 437 -1.38 -3.47 -16.54
C ALA A 437 -0.94 -4.21 -17.81
N LYS A 438 0.27 -4.81 -17.79
CA LYS A 438 0.77 -5.63 -18.91
C LYS A 438 -0.16 -6.82 -19.22
N LYS A 439 -0.65 -7.54 -18.20
CA LYS A 439 -1.62 -8.64 -18.39
C LYS A 439 -2.92 -8.17 -19.04
N ARG A 440 -3.32 -6.92 -18.79
CA ARG A 440 -4.55 -6.31 -19.35
C ARG A 440 -4.32 -5.59 -20.67
N GLY A 441 -3.10 -5.60 -21.24
CA GLY A 441 -2.77 -4.92 -22.48
C GLY A 441 -2.80 -3.40 -22.39
N ILE A 442 -2.57 -2.84 -21.17
CA ILE A 442 -2.48 -1.40 -20.94
C ILE A 442 -1.01 -1.00 -21.01
N ASN A 443 -0.72 0.00 -21.84
CA ASN A 443 0.62 0.51 -22.03
C ASN A 443 0.97 1.48 -20.91
N ILE A 444 2.20 1.37 -20.36
CA ILE A 444 2.75 2.33 -19.41
C ILE A 444 3.95 2.97 -20.08
N LYS A 445 3.92 4.29 -20.24
CA LYS A 445 4.95 5.05 -20.94
C LYS A 445 5.67 6.04 -20.04
N ALA A 446 6.91 6.30 -20.40
CA ALA A 446 7.71 7.40 -19.82
C ALA A 446 6.98 8.74 -20.01
N PRO A 447 7.33 9.75 -19.21
CA PRO A 447 6.80 11.08 -19.39
C PRO A 447 7.08 11.59 -20.81
N LYS A 448 6.07 12.22 -21.42
CA LYS A 448 6.14 12.73 -22.80
C LYS A 448 5.53 14.13 -22.88
N PHE A 449 6.15 14.99 -23.67
CA PHE A 449 5.69 16.35 -23.93
C PHE A 449 4.28 16.35 -24.53
N GLY A 450 3.42 17.21 -24.02
CA GLY A 450 2.02 17.28 -24.45
C GLY A 450 1.09 16.18 -23.91
N HIS A 451 1.62 15.18 -23.21
CA HIS A 451 0.83 14.08 -22.65
C HIS A 451 0.90 14.01 -21.13
N SER A 452 2.07 14.22 -20.54
CA SER A 452 2.28 14.06 -19.10
C SER A 452 1.95 15.31 -18.30
N GLN A 453 1.44 15.09 -17.08
CA GLN A 453 1.16 16.12 -16.08
C GLN A 453 2.03 15.91 -14.84
N ASN A 454 1.72 16.58 -13.73
CA ASN A 454 2.38 16.36 -12.44
C ASN A 454 2.28 14.92 -11.98
N VAL A 455 1.08 14.32 -12.11
CA VAL A 455 0.75 12.96 -11.70
C VAL A 455 0.58 12.04 -12.91
N TYR A 456 0.43 10.73 -12.67
CA TYR A 456 0.11 9.79 -13.75
C TYR A 456 -1.24 10.16 -14.38
N VAL A 457 -1.31 10.09 -15.70
CA VAL A 457 -2.52 10.38 -16.48
C VAL A 457 -2.76 9.27 -17.51
N CYS A 458 -4.04 9.02 -17.79
CA CYS A 458 -4.41 8.05 -18.81
C CYS A 458 -4.88 8.72 -20.11
N ASP A 459 -4.48 8.13 -21.22
CA ASP A 459 -5.04 8.42 -22.54
C ASP A 459 -5.94 7.25 -22.97
N LYS A 460 -7.25 7.48 -22.97
CA LYS A 460 -8.27 6.50 -23.33
C LYS A 460 -8.20 6.09 -24.82
N LYS A 461 -7.72 6.97 -25.69
CA LYS A 461 -7.64 6.70 -27.14
C LYS A 461 -6.58 5.67 -27.47
N THR A 462 -5.45 5.72 -26.77
CA THR A 462 -4.30 4.84 -26.99
C THR A 462 -4.17 3.71 -25.98
N ASN A 463 -5.10 3.63 -24.98
CA ASN A 463 -5.04 2.71 -23.87
C ASN A 463 -3.69 2.77 -23.13
N THR A 464 -3.23 4.00 -22.82
CA THR A 464 -1.89 4.26 -22.31
C THR A 464 -1.95 5.07 -21.02
N ILE A 465 -1.10 4.75 -20.07
CA ILE A 465 -0.82 5.52 -18.85
C ILE A 465 0.54 6.19 -19.00
N TYR A 466 0.59 7.51 -18.94
CA TYR A 466 1.84 8.27 -18.92
C TYR A 466 2.25 8.56 -17.49
N LYS A 467 3.52 8.40 -17.18
CA LYS A 467 4.09 8.72 -15.87
C LYS A 467 4.06 10.22 -15.61
N GLY A 468 3.77 10.61 -14.36
CA GLY A 468 3.79 11.99 -13.91
C GLY A 468 5.21 12.51 -13.64
N LEU A 469 5.41 13.83 -13.86
CA LEU A 469 6.72 14.46 -13.69
C LEU A 469 7.16 14.54 -12.22
N ASP A 470 6.23 14.68 -11.27
CA ASP A 470 6.56 14.76 -9.84
C ASP A 470 7.18 13.47 -9.28
N SER A 471 6.93 12.33 -9.94
CA SER A 471 7.52 11.04 -9.57
C SER A 471 8.98 10.88 -10.02
N ILE A 472 9.52 11.83 -10.80
CA ILE A 472 10.90 11.79 -11.29
C ILE A 472 11.85 12.38 -10.25
N LYS A 473 12.88 11.63 -9.91
CA LYS A 473 13.87 12.05 -8.93
C LYS A 473 14.51 13.39 -9.28
N SER A 474 14.49 14.32 -8.35
CA SER A 474 15.09 15.67 -8.50
C SER A 474 14.40 16.57 -9.53
N MET A 475 13.20 16.26 -9.98
CA MET A 475 12.41 17.14 -10.83
C MET A 475 11.90 18.34 -10.02
N GLN A 476 11.79 19.50 -10.68
CA GLN A 476 11.16 20.68 -10.09
C GLN A 476 9.64 20.50 -10.06
N THR A 477 9.00 20.76 -8.93
CA THR A 477 7.55 20.52 -8.70
C THR A 477 6.64 21.21 -9.71
N ILE A 478 7.03 22.39 -10.22
CA ILE A 478 6.24 23.14 -11.22
C ILE A 478 6.61 22.79 -12.67
N ALA A 479 7.46 21.78 -12.90
CA ALA A 479 7.97 21.46 -14.24
C ALA A 479 6.85 21.07 -15.21
N ALA A 480 5.88 20.28 -14.75
CA ALA A 480 4.77 19.86 -15.59
C ALA A 480 3.87 21.04 -15.98
N ASP A 481 3.54 21.93 -15.04
CA ASP A 481 2.70 23.10 -15.31
C ASP A 481 3.37 24.01 -16.32
N ILE A 482 4.68 24.24 -16.20
CA ILE A 482 5.45 25.02 -17.19
C ILE A 482 5.44 24.34 -18.57
N MET A 483 5.68 23.02 -18.61
CA MET A 483 5.71 22.27 -19.87
C MET A 483 4.34 22.23 -20.55
N ASN A 484 3.26 22.12 -19.80
CA ASN A 484 1.89 22.17 -20.32
C ASN A 484 1.55 23.57 -20.88
N GLU A 485 1.98 24.64 -20.18
CA GLU A 485 1.79 26.02 -20.67
C GLU A 485 2.60 26.29 -21.94
N ILE A 486 3.82 25.72 -22.04
CA ILE A 486 4.61 25.79 -23.26
C ILE A 486 3.95 25.01 -24.39
N TYR A 487 3.44 23.78 -24.11
CA TYR A 487 2.76 22.97 -25.11
C TYR A 487 1.51 23.67 -25.68
N ALA A 488 0.75 24.37 -24.82
CA ALA A 488 -0.43 25.12 -25.22
C ALA A 488 -0.12 26.26 -26.21
N GLN A 489 1.14 26.70 -26.31
CA GLN A 489 1.58 27.70 -27.27
C GLN A 489 2.01 27.11 -28.62
N GLU A 490 1.79 25.80 -28.84
CA GLU A 490 2.02 25.08 -30.09
C GLU A 490 3.44 25.30 -30.68
N PRO A 491 4.54 24.99 -29.91
CA PRO A 491 5.90 25.14 -30.42
C PRO A 491 6.14 24.23 -31.62
N LYS A 492 6.78 24.77 -32.65
CA LYS A 492 7.01 24.07 -33.92
C LYS A 492 8.18 23.08 -33.86
N ASP A 493 9.16 23.39 -33.03
CA ASP A 493 10.37 22.62 -32.83
C ASP A 493 10.93 22.81 -31.43
N PHE A 494 12.02 22.10 -31.12
CA PHE A 494 12.67 22.20 -29.81
C PHE A 494 13.30 23.56 -29.53
N ILE A 495 13.65 24.31 -30.58
CA ILE A 495 14.18 25.68 -30.46
C ILE A 495 13.09 26.59 -29.88
N ASP A 496 11.87 26.51 -30.41
CA ASP A 496 10.72 27.25 -29.87
C ASP A 496 10.49 26.91 -28.38
N VAL A 497 10.55 25.61 -28.00
CA VAL A 497 10.44 25.20 -26.61
C VAL A 497 11.49 25.89 -25.73
N LEU A 498 12.76 25.94 -26.18
CA LEU A 498 13.85 26.59 -25.41
C LEU A 498 13.61 28.09 -25.22
N PHE A 499 13.12 28.81 -26.24
CA PHE A 499 12.80 30.23 -26.11
C PHE A 499 11.58 30.46 -25.20
N LEU A 500 10.55 29.60 -25.28
CA LEU A 500 9.37 29.67 -24.42
C LEU A 500 9.72 29.39 -22.95
N CYS A 501 10.69 28.53 -22.66
CA CYS A 501 11.20 28.32 -21.30
C CYS A 501 11.75 29.59 -20.62
N GLU A 502 12.19 30.59 -21.39
CA GLU A 502 12.63 31.87 -20.85
C GLU A 502 11.49 32.84 -20.56
N SER A 503 10.35 32.70 -21.24
CA SER A 503 9.19 33.59 -21.12
C SER A 503 8.13 33.04 -20.16
N VAL A 504 7.86 31.75 -20.19
CA VAL A 504 6.85 31.11 -19.36
C VAL A 504 7.28 31.04 -17.90
N LYS A 505 6.39 31.46 -17.02
CA LYS A 505 6.59 31.41 -15.55
C LYS A 505 5.31 30.97 -14.88
N ILE A 506 5.44 30.05 -13.93
CA ILE A 506 4.39 29.67 -13.00
C ILE A 506 4.84 30.10 -11.59
N ASP A 507 4.00 30.83 -10.86
CA ASP A 507 4.31 31.42 -9.56
C ASP A 507 5.65 32.20 -9.55
N GLY A 508 5.92 32.92 -10.63
CA GLY A 508 7.15 33.70 -10.82
C GLY A 508 8.41 32.88 -11.10
N LYS A 509 8.31 31.55 -11.16
CA LYS A 509 9.44 30.63 -11.40
C LYS A 509 9.43 30.11 -12.84
N ARG A 510 10.63 29.86 -13.38
CA ARG A 510 10.87 29.19 -14.68
C ARG A 510 11.36 27.77 -14.45
N ILE A 511 11.35 26.98 -15.52
CA ILE A 511 12.04 25.68 -15.50
C ILE A 511 13.54 25.90 -15.25
N ASN A 512 14.11 25.13 -14.32
CA ASN A 512 15.54 25.20 -14.07
C ASN A 512 16.33 24.30 -15.02
N SER A 513 17.62 24.60 -15.18
CA SER A 513 18.51 23.86 -16.09
C SER A 513 18.56 22.37 -15.79
N LYS A 514 18.60 21.99 -14.49
CA LYS A 514 18.65 20.59 -14.06
C LYS A 514 17.39 19.81 -14.49
N SER A 515 16.21 20.39 -14.30
CA SER A 515 14.96 19.74 -14.73
C SER A 515 14.89 19.61 -16.24
N MET A 516 15.37 20.62 -16.98
CA MET A 516 15.44 20.56 -18.44
C MET A 516 16.41 19.47 -18.91
N ASP A 517 17.57 19.30 -18.25
CA ASP A 517 18.52 18.21 -18.55
C ASP A 517 17.88 16.85 -18.34
N ILE A 518 17.16 16.69 -17.21
CA ILE A 518 16.43 15.45 -16.91
C ILE A 518 15.38 15.14 -17.97
N LEU A 519 14.58 16.13 -18.39
CA LEU A 519 13.55 15.96 -19.41
C LEU A 519 14.15 15.52 -20.75
N VAL A 520 15.27 16.12 -21.17
CA VAL A 520 15.98 15.70 -22.38
C VAL A 520 16.55 14.29 -22.22
N ASP A 521 17.18 13.99 -21.07
CA ASP A 521 17.82 12.69 -20.80
C ASP A 521 16.86 11.50 -20.80
N ILE A 522 15.59 11.71 -20.41
CA ILE A 522 14.57 10.64 -20.41
C ILE A 522 13.81 10.51 -21.74
N GLY A 523 14.09 11.37 -22.73
CA GLY A 523 13.41 11.36 -24.02
C GLY A 523 12.04 12.05 -24.03
N PHE A 524 11.78 12.96 -23.08
CA PHE A 524 10.51 13.68 -22.95
C PHE A 524 10.09 14.43 -24.22
N PHE A 525 11.07 14.99 -24.95
CA PHE A 525 10.90 15.74 -26.19
C PHE A 525 11.16 14.91 -27.46
N SER A 526 10.96 13.59 -27.41
CA SER A 526 11.27 12.66 -28.53
C SER A 526 10.56 13.00 -29.84
N GLU A 527 9.48 13.76 -29.81
CA GLU A 527 8.77 14.23 -31.01
C GLU A 527 9.56 15.26 -31.83
N TYR A 528 10.50 15.97 -31.21
CA TYR A 528 11.35 16.97 -31.89
C TYR A 528 12.72 16.44 -32.31
N GLY A 529 13.06 15.21 -31.93
CA GLY A 529 14.34 14.60 -32.31
C GLY A 529 14.90 13.67 -31.24
N ASN A 530 16.02 13.06 -31.56
CA ASN A 530 16.72 12.21 -30.64
C ASN A 530 17.48 13.01 -29.55
N ILE A 531 17.85 12.34 -28.46
CA ILE A 531 18.45 12.96 -27.28
C ILE A 531 19.76 13.71 -27.61
N ASN A 532 20.63 13.10 -28.42
CA ASN A 532 21.91 13.67 -28.77
C ASN A 532 21.74 14.93 -29.64
N THR A 533 20.79 14.92 -30.58
CA THR A 533 20.42 16.09 -31.37
C THR A 533 19.89 17.21 -30.47
N LEU A 534 18.93 16.90 -29.57
CA LEU A 534 18.37 17.90 -28.66
C LEU A 534 19.42 18.51 -27.71
N LYS A 535 20.37 17.69 -27.21
CA LYS A 535 21.51 18.18 -26.41
C LYS A 535 22.42 19.13 -27.20
N ARG A 536 22.68 18.81 -28.46
CA ARG A 536 23.45 19.66 -29.36
C ARG A 536 22.73 20.98 -29.62
N THR A 537 21.44 20.95 -29.96
CA THR A 537 20.63 22.17 -30.14
C THR A 537 20.65 23.02 -28.89
N ARG A 538 20.52 22.43 -27.71
CA ARG A 538 20.61 23.14 -26.44
C ARG A 538 21.99 23.74 -26.18
N TYR A 539 23.08 23.05 -26.51
CA TYR A 539 24.41 23.58 -26.43
C TYR A 539 24.55 24.86 -27.27
N TRP A 540 24.05 24.88 -28.50
CA TRP A 540 24.09 26.09 -29.34
C TRP A 540 23.17 27.19 -28.83
N TYR A 541 22.03 26.83 -28.29
CA TYR A 541 21.13 27.75 -27.61
C TYR A 541 21.83 28.45 -26.43
N ASP A 542 22.46 27.71 -25.55
CA ASP A 542 23.18 28.29 -24.38
C ASP A 542 24.36 29.17 -24.82
N LYS A 543 25.00 28.83 -25.94
CA LYS A 543 26.10 29.58 -26.49
C LYS A 543 25.69 30.93 -27.08
N PHE A 544 24.53 31.01 -27.74
CA PHE A 544 24.14 32.18 -28.53
C PHE A 544 22.88 32.92 -28.07
N ALA A 545 21.89 32.24 -27.48
CA ALA A 545 20.57 32.84 -27.21
C ALA A 545 20.61 34.08 -26.35
N LYS A 546 21.48 34.13 -25.34
CA LYS A 546 21.60 35.23 -24.38
C LYS A 546 22.60 36.34 -24.81
N ARG A 547 23.36 36.15 -25.88
CA ARG A 547 24.37 37.11 -26.33
C ARG A 547 23.72 38.19 -27.21
N LYS A 548 23.99 39.45 -26.91
CA LYS A 548 23.55 40.58 -27.77
C LYS A 548 24.36 40.64 -29.06
N THR A 549 25.65 40.26 -29.00
CA THR A 549 26.59 40.25 -30.13
C THR A 549 27.38 38.95 -30.13
N ILE A 550 27.74 38.47 -31.32
CA ILE A 550 28.63 37.31 -31.51
C ILE A 550 29.93 37.79 -32.13
N LYS A 551 31.06 37.54 -31.46
CA LYS A 551 32.39 37.91 -31.97
C LYS A 551 32.83 36.89 -33.01
N LYS A 552 33.47 37.39 -34.10
CA LYS A 552 33.97 36.53 -35.20
C LYS A 552 35.12 35.63 -34.74
N ASP A 553 35.96 36.13 -33.84
CA ASP A 553 37.09 35.41 -33.25
C ASP A 553 36.65 34.21 -32.39
N ASP A 554 35.38 34.19 -31.91
CA ASP A 554 34.80 33.09 -31.16
C ASP A 554 34.10 32.02 -32.02
N CYS A 555 34.19 32.16 -33.38
CA CYS A 555 33.48 31.34 -34.34
C CYS A 555 34.42 30.68 -35.35
N GLU A 556 34.17 29.46 -35.71
CA GLU A 556 34.80 28.78 -36.83
C GLU A 556 34.22 29.30 -38.17
N ASP A 557 34.96 29.17 -39.27
CA ASP A 557 34.58 29.72 -40.61
C ASP A 557 33.19 29.29 -41.06
N TRP A 558 32.87 27.98 -40.93
CA TRP A 558 31.55 27.45 -41.31
C TRP A 558 30.41 28.11 -40.53
N LEU A 559 30.65 28.49 -39.26
CA LEU A 559 29.65 29.09 -38.39
C LEU A 559 29.46 30.57 -38.76
N ILE A 560 30.53 31.27 -39.18
CA ILE A 560 30.48 32.65 -39.68
C ILE A 560 29.51 32.74 -40.90
N ASP A 561 29.58 31.77 -41.79
CA ASP A 561 28.76 31.72 -43.00
C ASP A 561 27.25 31.50 -42.65
N ILE A 562 26.96 30.81 -41.57
CA ILE A 562 25.57 30.64 -41.08
C ILE A 562 25.10 31.86 -40.31
N ILE A 563 25.98 32.52 -39.51
CA ILE A 563 25.57 33.68 -38.70
C ILE A 563 25.30 34.89 -39.59
N ARG A 564 26.07 35.08 -40.66
CA ARG A 564 26.02 36.25 -41.55
C ARG A 564 24.63 36.54 -42.11
N PRO A 565 23.91 35.57 -42.69
CA PRO A 565 22.56 35.84 -43.24
C PRO A 565 21.52 36.12 -42.13
N ASN A 566 21.78 35.70 -40.88
CA ASN A 566 20.89 35.87 -39.75
C ASN A 566 21.19 37.15 -38.93
N ALA A 567 22.24 37.94 -39.31
CA ALA A 567 22.65 39.13 -38.60
C ALA A 567 22.18 40.42 -39.35
N GLY A 568 21.50 41.28 -38.61
CA GLY A 568 21.08 42.59 -39.14
C GLY A 568 22.23 43.57 -39.32
N LYS A 569 23.31 43.39 -38.55
CA LYS A 569 24.52 44.22 -38.64
C LYS A 569 25.79 43.38 -38.49
N GLU A 570 26.75 43.66 -39.37
CA GLU A 570 28.08 43.04 -39.36
C GLU A 570 29.16 44.13 -39.29
N THR A 571 30.19 43.92 -38.47
CA THR A 571 31.40 44.72 -38.38
C THR A 571 32.61 43.81 -38.65
N GLU A 572 33.81 44.39 -38.71
CA GLU A 572 35.04 43.58 -38.83
C GLU A 572 35.18 42.55 -37.73
N LYS A 573 34.70 42.86 -36.47
CA LYS A 573 34.93 42.03 -35.29
C LYS A 573 33.73 41.23 -34.80
N GLN A 574 32.50 41.63 -35.16
CA GLN A 574 31.28 41.01 -34.57
C GLN A 574 30.03 41.16 -35.42
N PHE A 575 29.07 40.31 -35.13
CA PHE A 575 27.69 40.36 -35.59
C PHE A 575 26.77 40.87 -34.49
N SER A 576 25.70 41.61 -34.86
CA SER A 576 24.64 42.09 -33.97
C SER A 576 23.29 42.10 -34.66
N ASP A 577 22.22 42.35 -33.87
CA ASP A 577 20.82 42.29 -34.33
C ASP A 577 20.51 40.94 -34.99
N ILE A 578 20.82 39.85 -34.29
CA ILE A 578 20.78 38.48 -34.81
C ILE A 578 19.40 37.88 -34.59
N ASP A 579 18.81 37.32 -35.66
CA ASP A 579 17.66 36.43 -35.55
C ASP A 579 18.12 35.08 -35.00
N LYS A 580 18.03 34.94 -33.68
CA LYS A 580 18.57 33.80 -32.97
C LYS A 580 17.79 32.52 -33.17
N PRO A 581 16.45 32.55 -33.19
CA PRO A 581 15.67 31.34 -33.53
C PRO A 581 16.06 30.81 -34.92
N GLN A 582 16.13 31.65 -35.92
CA GLN A 582 16.47 31.24 -37.28
C GLN A 582 17.97 30.77 -37.36
N LEU A 583 18.86 31.48 -36.70
CA LEU A 583 20.27 31.07 -36.61
C LEU A 583 20.44 29.64 -36.06
N LEU A 584 19.70 29.30 -35.00
CA LEU A 584 19.78 27.97 -34.39
C LEU A 584 19.23 26.89 -35.31
N ARG A 585 18.12 27.19 -36.02
CA ARG A 585 17.55 26.30 -37.04
C ARG A 585 18.53 26.04 -38.17
N ASP A 586 19.20 27.07 -38.63
CA ASP A 586 20.20 26.97 -39.71
C ASP A 586 21.43 26.18 -39.26
N ILE A 587 21.86 26.30 -38.02
CA ILE A 587 22.93 25.47 -37.44
C ILE A 587 22.49 24.02 -37.36
N ASP A 588 21.29 23.71 -36.89
CA ASP A 588 20.79 22.35 -36.79
C ASP A 588 20.60 21.68 -38.18
N ASN A 589 20.23 22.46 -39.20
CA ASN A 589 20.06 21.98 -40.59
C ASN A 589 21.40 21.62 -41.24
N VAL A 590 22.48 22.32 -40.93
CA VAL A 590 23.81 22.07 -41.48
C VAL A 590 24.51 20.88 -40.81
N LEU A 591 24.25 20.71 -39.51
CA LEU A 591 24.89 19.64 -38.75
C LEU A 591 24.16 18.30 -38.96
N PRO A 592 24.88 17.21 -39.24
CA PRO A 592 24.25 15.89 -39.45
C PRO A 592 23.54 15.42 -38.19
N PRO A 593 22.42 14.69 -38.31
CA PRO A 593 21.78 14.03 -37.16
C PRO A 593 22.81 13.16 -36.42
N GLN A 594 22.70 13.15 -35.10
CA GLN A 594 23.49 12.28 -34.24
C GLN A 594 22.66 11.05 -33.89
N ASP A 595 23.27 9.87 -33.92
CA ASP A 595 22.60 8.65 -33.47
C ASP A 595 22.41 8.69 -31.92
N ASP A 596 21.29 8.14 -31.47
CA ASP A 596 21.07 7.96 -30.04
C ASP A 596 21.98 6.87 -29.49
N ASN A 597 22.55 7.15 -28.32
CA ASN A 597 23.11 6.10 -27.49
C ASN A 597 21.97 5.48 -26.68
N ILE A 598 21.38 4.40 -27.19
CA ILE A 598 20.25 3.70 -26.55
C ILE A 598 20.61 3.20 -25.14
N GLN A 599 21.86 2.78 -24.94
CA GLN A 599 22.31 2.31 -23.63
C GLN A 599 22.31 3.45 -22.60
N LEU A 600 22.71 4.64 -23.01
CA LEU A 600 22.66 5.82 -22.14
C LEU A 600 21.21 6.19 -21.81
N LEU A 601 20.30 6.14 -22.78
CA LEU A 601 18.88 6.38 -22.55
C LEU A 601 18.32 5.36 -21.54
N ILE A 602 18.58 4.07 -21.73
CA ILE A 602 18.15 3.01 -20.82
C ILE A 602 18.68 3.25 -19.40
N LYS A 603 19.97 3.54 -19.25
CA LYS A 603 20.59 3.86 -17.97
C LYS A 603 19.89 5.05 -17.28
N LYS A 604 19.63 6.11 -18.04
CA LYS A 604 18.96 7.33 -17.53
C LYS A 604 17.50 7.07 -17.16
N GLN A 605 16.77 6.31 -17.94
CA GLN A 605 15.40 5.95 -17.59
C GLN A 605 15.36 5.08 -16.32
N ILE A 606 16.23 4.10 -16.15
CA ILE A 606 16.30 3.32 -14.91
C ILE A 606 16.65 4.19 -13.70
N GLU A 607 17.66 5.06 -13.83
CA GLU A 607 18.09 5.95 -12.75
C GLU A 607 16.98 6.91 -12.29
N LEU A 608 16.23 7.47 -13.25
CA LEU A 608 15.29 8.56 -13.03
C LEU A 608 13.83 8.12 -12.93
N LEU A 609 13.45 7.08 -13.68
CA LEU A 609 12.08 6.58 -13.77
C LEU A 609 11.87 5.25 -13.04
N GLY A 610 12.93 4.46 -12.84
CA GLY A 610 12.86 3.12 -12.26
C GLY A 610 12.38 2.03 -13.24
N TYR A 611 12.19 2.35 -14.52
CA TYR A 611 11.83 1.40 -15.58
C TYR A 611 12.29 1.92 -16.95
N VAL A 612 12.27 1.05 -17.98
CA VAL A 612 12.64 1.38 -19.34
C VAL A 612 11.40 1.47 -20.23
N ASP A 613 11.31 2.55 -20.99
CA ASP A 613 10.31 2.74 -22.05
C ASP A 613 11.01 3.19 -23.33
N VAL A 614 11.51 2.22 -24.07
CA VAL A 614 12.16 2.45 -25.36
C VAL A 614 11.32 1.78 -26.44
N GLU A 615 10.58 2.56 -27.22
CA GLU A 615 9.51 2.09 -28.11
C GLU A 615 9.98 1.21 -29.26
N ASN A 616 11.19 1.32 -29.75
CA ASN A 616 11.64 0.67 -31.01
C ASN A 616 12.86 -0.24 -30.85
N HIS A 617 13.18 -0.62 -29.61
CA HIS A 617 14.32 -1.46 -29.35
C HIS A 617 13.87 -2.92 -29.21
N GLN A 618 14.34 -3.79 -30.09
CA GLN A 618 14.31 -5.24 -29.88
C GLN A 618 15.34 -5.56 -28.79
N VAL A 619 14.91 -5.47 -27.54
CA VAL A 619 15.73 -5.87 -26.40
C VAL A 619 15.77 -7.39 -26.39
N ASP A 620 16.97 -7.96 -26.48
CA ASP A 620 17.15 -9.39 -26.37
C ASP A 620 16.67 -9.90 -25.02
N MET A 621 16.06 -11.08 -24.98
CA MET A 621 15.49 -11.66 -23.75
C MET A 621 16.53 -12.01 -22.68
N ASP A 622 17.81 -11.87 -22.97
CA ASP A 622 18.94 -12.14 -22.09
C ASP A 622 19.72 -10.88 -21.68
N GLU A 623 19.18 -9.68 -21.95
CA GLU A 623 19.81 -8.40 -21.60
C GLU A 623 19.34 -7.88 -20.24
N TYR A 624 20.32 -7.54 -19.40
CA TYR A 624 20.14 -7.08 -18.03
C TYR A 624 21.05 -5.92 -17.70
N ILE A 625 20.58 -4.98 -16.85
CA ILE A 625 21.44 -3.96 -16.24
C ILE A 625 21.74 -4.33 -14.78
N VAL A 626 23.00 -4.16 -14.40
CA VAL A 626 23.45 -4.37 -13.02
C VAL A 626 22.96 -3.21 -12.15
N GLN A 627 22.05 -3.47 -11.23
CA GLN A 627 21.62 -2.50 -10.23
C GLN A 627 22.54 -2.49 -9.02
N LYS A 628 23.02 -3.66 -8.61
CA LYS A 628 23.92 -3.80 -7.46
C LYS A 628 24.71 -5.10 -7.54
N VAL A 629 25.92 -5.07 -7.01
CA VAL A 629 26.75 -6.26 -6.77
C VAL A 629 27.04 -6.32 -5.27
N HIS A 630 26.79 -7.46 -4.65
CA HIS A 630 27.09 -7.65 -3.23
C HIS A 630 27.56 -9.07 -2.92
N LYS A 631 28.13 -9.25 -1.72
CA LYS A 631 28.54 -10.56 -1.21
C LYS A 631 27.73 -10.88 0.03
N ASP A 632 27.25 -12.11 0.11
CA ASP A 632 26.61 -12.61 1.32
C ASP A 632 27.64 -12.92 2.44
N LYS A 633 27.14 -13.29 3.61
CA LYS A 633 27.98 -13.64 4.78
C LYS A 633 28.93 -14.84 4.57
N TRP A 634 28.75 -15.58 3.48
CA TRP A 634 29.65 -16.69 3.08
C TRP A 634 30.56 -16.33 1.92
N GLY A 635 30.60 -15.05 1.50
CA GLY A 635 31.43 -14.55 0.40
C GLY A 635 30.93 -14.91 -1.00
N ARG A 636 29.67 -15.41 -1.13
CA ARG A 636 29.07 -15.70 -2.43
C ARG A 636 28.61 -14.39 -3.09
N ILE A 637 28.83 -14.30 -4.41
CA ILE A 637 28.53 -13.10 -5.17
C ILE A 637 27.06 -13.15 -5.63
N TRP A 638 26.36 -12.04 -5.41
CA TRP A 638 25.01 -11.82 -5.86
C TRP A 638 24.95 -10.59 -6.75
N LEU A 639 24.14 -10.68 -7.80
CA LEU A 639 23.88 -9.62 -8.75
C LEU A 639 22.39 -9.27 -8.67
N ASP A 640 22.07 -8.03 -8.34
CA ASP A 640 20.75 -7.46 -8.52
C ASP A 640 20.68 -6.97 -9.97
N LEU A 641 19.92 -7.65 -10.80
CA LEU A 641 19.84 -7.43 -12.23
C LEU A 641 18.46 -6.93 -12.62
N PHE A 642 18.40 -5.85 -13.39
CA PHE A 642 17.18 -5.37 -14.01
C PHE A 642 17.06 -5.96 -15.43
N HIS A 643 16.02 -6.75 -15.65
CA HIS A 643 15.75 -7.40 -16.91
C HIS A 643 15.02 -6.45 -17.86
N LEU A 644 15.64 -6.07 -18.97
CA LEU A 644 15.14 -5.02 -19.86
C LEU A 644 13.82 -5.38 -20.53
N SER A 645 13.66 -6.62 -20.98
CA SER A 645 12.45 -7.02 -21.72
C SER A 645 11.19 -7.16 -20.80
N SER A 646 11.38 -7.53 -19.52
CA SER A 646 10.25 -7.66 -18.57
C SER A 646 10.04 -6.45 -17.69
N ASN A 647 10.99 -5.50 -17.63
CA ASN A 647 11.03 -4.37 -16.69
C ASN A 647 10.94 -4.83 -15.24
N GLN A 648 11.68 -5.89 -14.87
CA GLN A 648 11.69 -6.47 -13.53
C GLN A 648 13.10 -6.58 -13.00
N SER A 649 13.23 -6.41 -11.67
CA SER A 649 14.48 -6.65 -10.95
C SER A 649 14.49 -8.05 -10.35
N PHE A 650 15.61 -8.72 -10.46
CA PHE A 650 15.85 -10.05 -9.93
C PHE A 650 17.20 -10.09 -9.22
N GLU A 651 17.25 -10.84 -8.12
CA GLU A 651 18.49 -11.14 -7.42
C GLU A 651 18.98 -12.54 -7.85
N TYR A 652 20.15 -12.62 -8.41
CA TYR A 652 20.75 -13.88 -8.85
C TYR A 652 22.11 -14.10 -8.23
N LYS A 653 22.35 -15.33 -7.85
CA LYS A 653 23.68 -15.80 -7.47
C LYS A 653 24.57 -15.88 -8.69
N CYS A 654 25.79 -15.37 -8.62
CA CYS A 654 26.77 -15.42 -9.69
C CYS A 654 27.90 -16.41 -9.36
N GLU A 655 28.36 -17.15 -10.37
CA GLU A 655 29.54 -18.02 -10.17
C GLU A 655 30.80 -17.17 -9.95
N ALA A 656 31.42 -17.33 -8.79
CA ALA A 656 32.61 -16.56 -8.40
C ALA A 656 33.75 -16.66 -9.40
N LYS A 657 33.90 -17.84 -10.03
CA LYS A 657 34.91 -18.06 -11.08
C LYS A 657 34.76 -17.10 -12.26
N TRP A 658 33.51 -16.87 -12.68
CA TRP A 658 33.22 -15.97 -13.80
C TRP A 658 33.36 -14.52 -13.39
N TYR A 659 32.76 -14.12 -12.27
CA TYR A 659 32.87 -12.76 -11.76
C TYR A 659 34.32 -12.31 -11.52
N ASN A 660 35.15 -13.17 -10.96
CA ASN A 660 36.57 -12.84 -10.72
C ASN A 660 37.36 -12.67 -12.02
N ARG A 661 36.92 -13.30 -13.11
CA ARG A 661 37.54 -13.17 -14.44
C ARG A 661 37.10 -11.89 -15.15
N LEU A 662 35.82 -11.52 -15.02
CA LEU A 662 35.22 -10.38 -15.68
C LEU A 662 34.28 -9.68 -14.66
N PRO A 663 34.81 -8.84 -13.74
CA PRO A 663 33.97 -8.14 -12.78
C PRO A 663 33.06 -7.15 -13.48
N CYS A 664 31.76 -7.19 -13.13
CA CYS A 664 30.79 -6.15 -13.53
C CYS A 664 30.54 -5.20 -12.37
N VAL A 665 30.16 -3.97 -12.70
CA VAL A 665 29.84 -2.89 -11.75
C VAL A 665 28.41 -2.40 -11.97
N GLN A 666 27.92 -1.59 -11.03
CA GLN A 666 26.60 -0.98 -11.16
C GLN A 666 26.49 -0.20 -12.49
N ASN A 667 25.35 -0.33 -13.15
CA ASN A 667 24.99 0.23 -14.44
C ASN A 667 25.65 -0.43 -15.67
N ASP A 668 26.40 -1.51 -15.51
CA ASP A 668 26.83 -2.29 -16.67
C ASP A 668 25.64 -2.97 -17.32
N LEU A 669 25.60 -2.93 -18.66
CA LEU A 669 24.68 -3.71 -19.47
C LEU A 669 25.30 -5.08 -19.74
N LEU A 670 24.58 -6.13 -19.34
CA LEU A 670 25.02 -7.51 -19.47
C LEU A 670 24.11 -8.32 -20.37
N LYS A 671 24.70 -9.17 -21.20
CA LYS A 671 24.03 -10.31 -21.80
C LYS A 671 24.30 -11.53 -20.93
N VAL A 672 23.24 -12.11 -20.31
CA VAL A 672 23.40 -13.07 -19.22
C VAL A 672 22.92 -14.46 -19.63
N ALA A 673 23.75 -15.45 -19.39
CA ALA A 673 23.35 -16.85 -19.50
C ALA A 673 23.22 -17.51 -18.13
N PHE A 674 22.09 -18.17 -17.92
CA PHE A 674 21.75 -18.84 -16.67
C PHE A 674 21.98 -20.34 -16.73
N ARG A 675 22.29 -20.90 -15.57
CA ARG A 675 22.27 -22.34 -15.33
C ARG A 675 21.26 -22.65 -14.24
N SER A 676 20.36 -23.57 -14.51
CA SER A 676 19.43 -24.08 -13.50
C SER A 676 20.16 -25.04 -12.55
N LYS A 677 20.02 -24.84 -11.25
CA LYS A 677 20.58 -25.67 -10.20
C LYS A 677 19.50 -26.03 -9.19
N GLU A 678 19.41 -27.33 -8.87
CA GLU A 678 18.49 -27.81 -7.87
C GLU A 678 18.92 -27.38 -6.47
N LYS A 679 18.01 -26.77 -5.72
CA LYS A 679 18.24 -26.38 -4.33
C LYS A 679 18.37 -27.61 -3.44
N VAL A 680 19.17 -27.47 -2.39
CA VAL A 680 19.31 -28.50 -1.35
C VAL A 680 18.73 -27.97 -0.04
N LYS A 681 18.00 -28.82 0.68
CA LYS A 681 17.49 -28.53 2.02
C LYS A 681 18.18 -29.39 3.06
N LEU A 682 18.38 -28.81 4.24
CA LEU A 682 18.89 -29.55 5.39
C LEU A 682 17.82 -30.52 5.88
N VAL A 683 18.14 -31.80 5.99
CA VAL A 683 17.21 -32.87 6.38
C VAL A 683 17.47 -33.33 7.80
N GLY A 684 18.68 -33.11 8.33
CA GLY A 684 19.08 -33.51 9.66
C GLY A 684 20.62 -33.53 9.83
N GLU A 685 21.06 -34.07 10.93
CA GLU A 685 22.47 -34.33 11.19
C GLU A 685 22.69 -35.84 11.38
N ASP A 686 23.83 -36.35 10.90
CA ASP A 686 24.20 -37.76 11.13
C ASP A 686 24.68 -37.98 12.57
N ALA A 687 24.91 -39.23 12.93
CA ALA A 687 25.35 -39.63 14.28
C ALA A 687 26.69 -38.97 14.74
N ASN A 688 27.42 -38.33 13.81
CA ASN A 688 28.68 -37.61 14.06
C ASN A 688 28.50 -36.10 14.03
N GLY A 689 27.25 -35.56 14.00
CA GLY A 689 26.94 -34.13 13.94
C GLY A 689 27.16 -33.48 12.56
N LYS A 690 27.35 -34.28 11.49
CA LYS A 690 27.51 -33.76 10.13
C LYS A 690 26.16 -33.54 9.47
N LYS A 691 25.94 -32.31 9.00
CA LYS A 691 24.71 -31.91 8.35
C LYS A 691 24.45 -32.71 7.07
N GLN A 692 23.27 -33.32 7.00
CA GLN A 692 22.77 -34.02 5.81
C GLN A 692 21.90 -33.14 4.97
N TRP A 693 22.22 -33.01 3.69
CA TRP A 693 21.52 -32.21 2.70
C TRP A 693 20.89 -33.11 1.65
N MET A 694 19.63 -32.88 1.34
CA MET A 694 18.89 -33.58 0.29
C MET A 694 18.40 -32.59 -0.76
N LYS A 695 18.32 -33.02 -2.00
CA LYS A 695 17.72 -32.25 -3.09
C LYS A 695 16.26 -31.94 -2.75
N SER A 696 15.84 -30.68 -2.97
CA SER A 696 14.51 -30.19 -2.57
C SER A 696 13.44 -30.40 -3.64
N GLY A 697 13.83 -30.68 -4.89
CA GLY A 697 12.95 -30.66 -6.05
C GLY A 697 12.70 -29.24 -6.60
N GLU A 698 13.16 -28.19 -5.91
CA GLU A 698 13.08 -26.81 -6.39
C GLU A 698 14.38 -26.45 -7.11
N PHE A 699 14.26 -25.62 -8.14
CA PHE A 699 15.37 -25.13 -8.93
C PHE A 699 15.57 -23.63 -8.76
N GLU A 700 16.83 -23.18 -8.74
CA GLU A 700 17.22 -21.78 -8.79
C GLU A 700 18.05 -21.51 -10.06
N ASN A 701 17.87 -20.33 -10.67
CA ASN A 701 18.74 -19.88 -11.75
C ASN A 701 19.97 -19.19 -11.16
N ILE A 702 21.15 -19.61 -11.62
CA ILE A 702 22.42 -19.02 -11.26
C ILE A 702 23.04 -18.40 -12.51
N VAL A 703 23.56 -17.19 -12.41
CA VAL A 703 24.34 -16.56 -13.47
C VAL A 703 25.61 -17.39 -13.69
N ASN A 704 25.62 -18.12 -14.79
CA ASN A 704 26.72 -19.00 -15.17
C ASN A 704 27.84 -18.25 -15.90
N CYS A 705 27.47 -17.39 -16.84
CA CYS A 705 28.36 -16.45 -17.51
C CYS A 705 27.57 -15.22 -18.01
N TYR A 706 28.30 -14.17 -18.31
CA TYR A 706 27.77 -12.96 -18.94
C TYR A 706 28.81 -12.26 -19.80
N GLU A 707 28.38 -11.48 -20.73
CA GLU A 707 29.19 -10.55 -21.51
C GLU A 707 28.81 -9.12 -21.07
N ILE A 708 29.79 -8.25 -20.91
CA ILE A 708 29.55 -6.81 -20.71
C ILE A 708 29.46 -6.19 -22.09
N ILE A 709 28.27 -5.69 -22.43
CA ILE A 709 28.07 -4.96 -23.67
C ILE A 709 28.73 -3.59 -23.47
N LYS A 710 29.83 -3.37 -24.19
CA LYS A 710 30.56 -2.09 -24.18
C LYS A 710 29.90 -1.13 -25.15
N GLU A 711 29.92 0.15 -24.80
CA GLU A 711 29.47 1.27 -25.66
C GLU A 711 30.13 1.31 -27.00
#